data_b101fb6dba43ae09e43a2dc25f43148a
#
_entry.id   b101fb6dba43ae09e43a2dc25f43148a
#
_cell.length_a   1.000
_cell.length_b   1.000
_cell.length_c   1.000
_cell.angle_alpha   90.00
_cell.angle_beta   90.00
_cell.angle_gamma   90.00
#
_symmetry.space_group_name_H-M   'P 1'
#
loop_
_entity.id
_entity.type
_entity.pdbx_description
1 polymer ?
#
loop_
_entity_poly.entity_id
_entity_poly.type
_entity_poly.pdbx_seq_one_letter_code
_entity_poly.pdbx_strand_id
1 'polypeptide(L)'
;MTRSLVINTASHAVPIRREFRMAELTDRFGTMVFSEEVMKDYLPKDIWKRLAATLEGGEPLDLDVANAVAHAMKVWAISKGATHYAHWFQPLSGITSEKHDSFLEPNHDGTAITKFTGKNLIQGEPDASSFPNGGLRATFEARGYTAWDPTSPAFIKDDVLCIPTAFCSYTGEALDKKTPLLRSMTALSRESKRVLALFGKTPKKVVPSVGDEQEYFLIKKDAYRKRKDLVITGRTLFGAAPCKGQELEEHYFGAIRPTVSAYMKDLDDELWALGIPAKTKHNEVAPCQHELAPVYGEVNEAIDQNLVMMEKMKLIASRHDLVCLLHEKPFEGINGSGKHNNWSLGTESENLLDPGDTPLDNLQFIVFLTAVIEAVDNYQELLRASVASAGNDHRLGANEAPPAIMSIFLGDQLTEVVEKIIDGKASVHATRGVLDLGADTLPKLMQDNTDRNRTSPFAITGNKFEFRACGSEQNVSDSNLVLDAAVAKSLKSFADALEGTPEDEFQDAALEYCKKVLTDHQRILFSGDGYSDEWPIEAEKRGLANNKTTADALPAFVSDKAIALFEETGVLTKAEAQCRYDCKLEKYNKLMNIEATTMVREARRTYRPVITAYATKVAKGLETIRAAGAEAAMQCEQNTLNKLCNGITAINDSIKALDVVHQKAEALDGQEQANVYAHEVVPAMDALRAAVDAMEEIVAADYWPVPTYDDILFYV
;
A
#
# COMPACT_ATOMS: atom_id res chain seq x y z
N MET A 1 27.15 -20.81 -13.02
CA MET A 1 26.28 -21.72 -13.80
C MET A 1 26.05 -21.06 -15.15
N THR A 2 26.17 -21.84 -16.22
CA THR A 2 25.90 -21.29 -17.57
C THR A 2 24.39 -21.02 -17.74
N ARG A 3 24.02 -20.04 -18.57
CA ARG A 3 22.63 -19.70 -18.93
C ARG A 3 21.79 -20.93 -19.29
N SER A 4 22.40 -21.90 -20.01
CA SER A 4 21.79 -23.19 -20.38
C SER A 4 21.41 -24.05 -19.16
N LEU A 5 22.18 -24.01 -18.07
CA LEU A 5 21.90 -24.82 -16.87
C LEU A 5 20.73 -24.21 -16.05
N VAL A 6 20.62 -22.88 -16.03
CA VAL A 6 19.51 -22.17 -15.36
C VAL A 6 18.19 -22.44 -16.09
N ILE A 7 18.19 -22.39 -17.42
CA ILE A 7 17.02 -22.71 -18.25
C ILE A 7 16.58 -24.15 -18.04
N ASN A 8 17.52 -25.12 -18.04
CA ASN A 8 17.19 -26.52 -17.78
C ASN A 8 16.64 -26.75 -16.36
N THR A 9 17.16 -26.08 -15.35
CA THR A 9 16.65 -26.22 -13.97
C THR A 9 15.24 -25.64 -13.84
N ALA A 10 14.97 -24.50 -14.48
CA ALA A 10 13.63 -23.87 -14.47
C ALA A 10 12.57 -24.71 -15.21
N SER A 11 12.95 -25.35 -16.34
CA SER A 11 12.02 -26.18 -17.13
C SER A 11 11.65 -27.51 -16.46
N HIS A 12 12.38 -27.94 -15.43
CA HIS A 12 12.16 -29.20 -14.71
C HIS A 12 11.62 -29.02 -13.29
N ALA A 13 11.31 -27.77 -12.88
CA ALA A 13 10.64 -27.53 -11.60
C ALA A 13 9.20 -28.07 -11.64
N VAL A 14 8.95 -29.13 -10.90
CA VAL A 14 7.60 -29.69 -10.75
C VAL A 14 6.92 -28.98 -9.58
N PRO A 15 5.77 -28.33 -9.79
CA PRO A 15 5.02 -27.71 -8.70
C PRO A 15 4.64 -28.76 -7.65
N ILE A 16 4.75 -28.39 -6.38
CA ILE A 16 4.23 -29.22 -5.28
C ILE A 16 2.70 -29.21 -5.39
N ARG A 17 2.11 -30.36 -5.67
CA ARG A 17 0.65 -30.52 -5.71
C ARG A 17 0.15 -31.02 -4.36
N ARG A 18 -0.68 -30.23 -3.70
CA ARG A 18 -1.55 -30.73 -2.63
C ARG A 18 -2.91 -31.13 -3.23
N GLU A 19 -3.37 -32.35 -2.93
CA GLU A 19 -4.72 -32.79 -3.32
C GLU A 19 -5.72 -32.27 -2.28
N PHE A 20 -6.76 -31.58 -2.73
CA PHE A 20 -7.84 -31.08 -1.89
C PHE A 20 -9.20 -31.68 -2.27
N ARG A 21 -10.02 -31.96 -1.26
CA ARG A 21 -11.43 -32.34 -1.43
C ARG A 21 -12.30 -31.06 -1.30
N MET A 22 -13.25 -30.89 -2.22
CA MET A 22 -14.11 -29.68 -2.26
C MET A 22 -14.91 -29.44 -0.97
N ALA A 23 -15.26 -30.50 -0.23
CA ALA A 23 -16.00 -30.41 1.04
C ALA A 23 -15.21 -29.74 2.18
N GLU A 24 -13.90 -29.49 2.00
CA GLU A 24 -13.03 -28.93 3.04
C GLU A 24 -12.78 -27.42 2.87
N LEU A 25 -13.34 -26.77 1.84
CA LEU A 25 -13.03 -25.38 1.53
C LEU A 25 -13.60 -24.41 2.57
N THR A 26 -14.87 -24.54 2.92
CA THR A 26 -15.54 -23.72 3.94
C THR A 26 -15.02 -23.99 5.35
N ASP A 27 -14.63 -25.25 5.61
CA ASP A 27 -14.14 -25.67 6.93
C ASP A 27 -12.76 -25.12 7.28
N ARG A 28 -12.07 -24.51 6.31
CA ARG A 28 -10.74 -23.91 6.51
C ARG A 28 -10.78 -22.47 6.96
N PHE A 29 -11.81 -21.74 6.53
CA PHE A 29 -11.87 -20.31 6.77
C PHE A 29 -11.91 -20.01 8.27
N GLY A 30 -10.98 -19.15 8.73
CA GLY A 30 -10.90 -18.70 10.12
C GLY A 30 -10.46 -19.75 11.14
N THR A 31 -9.95 -20.93 10.70
CA THR A 31 -9.55 -22.00 11.64
C THR A 31 -8.43 -21.61 12.60
N MET A 32 -7.65 -20.58 12.22
CA MET A 32 -6.55 -20.01 13.02
C MET A 32 -6.87 -18.63 13.58
N VAL A 33 -8.18 -18.28 13.67
CA VAL A 33 -8.65 -17.00 14.21
C VAL A 33 -9.47 -17.22 15.47
N PHE A 34 -9.22 -16.44 16.51
CA PHE A 34 -10.05 -16.39 17.70
C PHE A 34 -11.27 -15.51 17.44
N SER A 35 -12.15 -16.00 16.54
CA SER A 35 -13.34 -15.30 16.06
C SER A 35 -14.42 -15.20 17.14
N GLU A 36 -15.46 -14.39 16.88
CA GLU A 36 -16.63 -14.32 17.78
C GLU A 36 -17.30 -15.68 18.00
N GLU A 37 -17.35 -16.53 16.98
CA GLU A 37 -17.90 -17.87 17.10
C GLU A 37 -17.08 -18.72 18.07
N VAL A 38 -15.74 -18.69 17.92
CA VAL A 38 -14.81 -19.35 18.85
C VAL A 38 -14.94 -18.76 20.26
N MET A 39 -15.06 -17.43 20.39
CA MET A 39 -15.27 -16.79 21.68
C MET A 39 -16.54 -17.28 22.37
N LYS A 40 -17.64 -17.43 21.63
CA LYS A 40 -18.93 -17.96 22.15
C LYS A 40 -18.82 -19.38 22.67
N ASP A 41 -17.97 -20.21 22.05
CA ASP A 41 -17.75 -21.61 22.46
C ASP A 41 -16.85 -21.73 23.70
N TYR A 42 -15.88 -20.82 23.86
CA TYR A 42 -14.88 -20.90 24.93
C TYR A 42 -15.17 -20.01 26.13
N LEU A 43 -16.08 -19.01 26.00
CA LEU A 43 -16.41 -18.08 27.08
C LEU A 43 -17.74 -18.43 27.74
N PRO A 44 -17.88 -18.24 29.07
CA PRO A 44 -19.17 -18.21 29.75
C PRO A 44 -20.10 -17.16 29.12
N LYS A 45 -21.41 -17.45 29.05
CA LYS A 45 -22.39 -16.58 28.38
C LYS A 45 -22.47 -15.16 28.93
N ASP A 46 -22.28 -14.99 30.21
CA ASP A 46 -22.27 -13.67 30.86
C ASP A 46 -21.01 -12.86 30.52
N ILE A 47 -19.86 -13.51 30.46
CA ILE A 47 -18.60 -12.90 30.02
C ILE A 47 -18.70 -12.49 28.55
N TRP A 48 -19.22 -13.38 27.68
CA TRP A 48 -19.43 -13.02 26.28
C TRP A 48 -20.33 -11.80 26.11
N LYS A 49 -21.45 -11.71 26.84
CA LYS A 49 -22.34 -10.53 26.77
C LYS A 49 -21.63 -9.22 27.15
N ARG A 50 -20.77 -9.26 28.18
CA ARG A 50 -20.01 -8.08 28.61
C ARG A 50 -18.96 -7.71 27.57
N LEU A 51 -18.26 -8.69 27.01
CA LEU A 51 -17.30 -8.45 25.93
C LEU A 51 -18.00 -7.88 24.69
N ALA A 52 -19.13 -8.44 24.27
CA ALA A 52 -19.90 -7.96 23.14
C ALA A 52 -20.37 -6.50 23.32
N ALA A 53 -20.77 -6.10 24.53
CA ALA A 53 -21.08 -4.70 24.84
C ALA A 53 -19.88 -3.77 24.68
N THR A 54 -18.66 -4.23 25.03
CA THR A 54 -17.42 -3.49 24.76
C THR A 54 -17.16 -3.36 23.26
N LEU A 55 -17.33 -4.44 22.48
CA LEU A 55 -17.10 -4.45 21.03
C LEU A 55 -18.14 -3.60 20.26
N GLU A 56 -19.40 -3.64 20.66
CA GLU A 56 -20.49 -2.93 20.00
C GLU A 56 -20.63 -1.46 20.44
N GLY A 57 -20.45 -1.19 21.73
CA GLY A 57 -20.85 0.06 22.37
C GLY A 57 -19.69 0.91 22.91
N GLY A 58 -18.47 0.40 22.92
CA GLY A 58 -17.32 1.10 23.47
C GLY A 58 -17.32 1.19 25.00
N GLU A 59 -18.00 0.27 25.70
CA GLU A 59 -17.88 0.18 27.15
C GLU A 59 -16.46 -0.25 27.57
N PRO A 60 -15.92 0.28 28.67
CA PRO A 60 -14.58 -0.08 29.11
C PRO A 60 -14.44 -1.58 29.41
N LEU A 61 -13.34 -2.18 28.98
CA LEU A 61 -13.02 -3.55 29.26
C LEU A 61 -12.70 -3.73 30.76
N ASP A 62 -13.40 -4.65 31.38
CA ASP A 62 -13.21 -4.99 32.79
C ASP A 62 -12.16 -6.10 32.95
N LEU A 63 -11.36 -6.04 34.02
CA LEU A 63 -10.27 -6.99 34.26
C LEU A 63 -10.73 -8.43 34.41
N ASP A 64 -11.94 -8.67 34.95
CA ASP A 64 -12.48 -10.03 35.09
C ASP A 64 -12.84 -10.61 33.73
N VAL A 65 -13.43 -9.80 32.84
CA VAL A 65 -13.66 -10.17 31.43
C VAL A 65 -12.32 -10.46 30.76
N ALA A 66 -11.33 -9.60 30.91
CA ALA A 66 -10.00 -9.82 30.32
C ALA A 66 -9.32 -11.11 30.79
N ASN A 67 -9.44 -11.44 32.10
CA ASN A 67 -8.90 -12.70 32.63
C ASN A 67 -9.60 -13.94 32.02
N ALA A 68 -10.90 -13.89 31.87
CA ALA A 68 -11.66 -14.98 31.24
C ALA A 68 -11.31 -15.13 29.76
N VAL A 69 -11.21 -14.02 29.03
CA VAL A 69 -10.80 -14.01 27.62
C VAL A 69 -9.37 -14.53 27.47
N ALA A 70 -8.44 -14.08 28.28
CA ALA A 70 -7.05 -14.55 28.25
C ALA A 70 -6.97 -16.07 28.46
N HIS A 71 -7.73 -16.58 29.44
CA HIS A 71 -7.79 -18.02 29.68
C HIS A 71 -8.33 -18.77 28.47
N ALA A 72 -9.44 -18.32 27.89
CA ALA A 72 -10.06 -18.90 26.71
C ALA A 72 -9.10 -18.89 25.50
N MET A 73 -8.48 -17.73 25.21
CA MET A 73 -7.48 -17.60 24.14
C MET A 73 -6.32 -18.58 24.32
N LYS A 74 -5.75 -18.67 25.53
CA LYS A 74 -4.66 -19.61 25.83
C LYS A 74 -5.07 -21.06 25.57
N VAL A 75 -6.22 -21.49 26.09
CA VAL A 75 -6.69 -22.87 25.92
C VAL A 75 -6.92 -23.17 24.44
N TRP A 76 -7.58 -22.28 23.72
CA TRP A 76 -7.79 -22.39 22.30
C TRP A 76 -6.46 -22.41 21.52
N ALA A 77 -5.56 -21.47 21.78
CA ALA A 77 -4.29 -21.36 21.06
C ALA A 77 -3.42 -22.61 21.24
N ILE A 78 -3.29 -23.13 22.47
CA ILE A 78 -2.58 -24.38 22.76
C ILE A 78 -3.24 -25.57 22.05
N SER A 79 -4.56 -25.63 21.98
CA SER A 79 -5.27 -26.68 21.24
C SER A 79 -4.99 -26.66 19.73
N LYS A 80 -4.59 -25.50 19.21
CA LYS A 80 -4.16 -25.30 17.81
C LYS A 80 -2.66 -25.46 17.60
N GLY A 81 -1.89 -25.76 18.65
CA GLY A 81 -0.44 -26.00 18.62
C GLY A 81 0.42 -24.79 18.93
N ALA A 82 -0.16 -23.66 19.34
CA ALA A 82 0.64 -22.50 19.72
C ALA A 82 1.40 -22.76 21.02
N THR A 83 2.66 -22.33 21.05
CA THR A 83 3.57 -22.45 22.20
C THR A 83 3.88 -21.09 22.82
N HIS A 84 3.73 -20.03 22.04
CA HIS A 84 4.03 -18.66 22.39
C HIS A 84 2.84 -17.74 22.11
N TYR A 85 2.87 -16.54 22.67
CA TYR A 85 1.99 -15.41 22.32
C TYR A 85 2.83 -14.18 22.05
N ALA A 86 2.29 -13.25 21.29
CA ALA A 86 2.92 -11.96 20.99
C ALA A 86 1.88 -10.84 20.96
N HIS A 87 2.22 -9.69 21.52
CA HIS A 87 1.54 -8.46 21.19
C HIS A 87 1.99 -8.05 19.79
N TRP A 88 1.09 -8.16 18.84
CA TRP A 88 1.32 -7.84 17.45
C TRP A 88 0.86 -6.40 17.18
N PHE A 89 1.75 -5.53 16.71
CA PHE A 89 1.46 -4.12 16.51
C PHE A 89 2.16 -3.55 15.27
N GLN A 90 1.80 -2.33 14.89
CA GLN A 90 2.22 -1.62 13.68
C GLN A 90 3.03 -0.38 14.04
N PRO A 91 4.33 -0.48 14.31
CA PRO A 91 5.17 0.68 14.59
C PRO A 91 5.27 1.62 13.39
N LEU A 92 5.80 2.83 13.59
CA LEU A 92 5.95 3.85 12.54
C LEU A 92 6.92 3.47 11.41
N SER A 93 7.63 2.34 11.53
CA SER A 93 8.45 1.77 10.45
C SER A 93 7.64 1.35 9.22
N GLY A 94 6.34 1.05 9.37
CA GLY A 94 5.47 0.56 8.31
C GLY A 94 5.41 -0.97 8.18
N ILE A 95 6.21 -1.70 8.96
CA ILE A 95 6.14 -3.16 9.12
C ILE A 95 5.49 -3.51 10.47
N THR A 96 5.13 -4.78 10.64
CA THR A 96 4.61 -5.28 11.92
C THR A 96 5.73 -5.66 12.87
N SER A 97 5.44 -5.63 14.17
CA SER A 97 6.37 -6.04 15.22
C SER A 97 5.69 -7.00 16.18
N GLU A 98 6.46 -7.97 16.64
CA GLU A 98 6.03 -8.98 17.59
C GLU A 98 7.21 -9.45 18.44
N LYS A 99 6.97 -9.65 19.74
CA LYS A 99 7.91 -10.27 20.65
C LYS A 99 7.26 -11.53 21.22
N HIS A 100 7.87 -12.68 20.98
CA HIS A 100 7.31 -13.96 21.37
C HIS A 100 7.64 -14.30 22.83
N ASP A 101 6.62 -14.37 23.66
CA ASP A 101 6.70 -14.83 25.05
C ASP A 101 6.07 -16.22 25.15
N SER A 102 6.75 -17.16 25.82
CA SER A 102 6.26 -18.52 26.00
C SER A 102 5.06 -18.57 26.96
N PHE A 103 4.08 -19.42 26.66
CA PHE A 103 3.06 -19.78 27.64
C PHE A 103 3.62 -20.55 28.83
N LEU A 104 4.81 -21.16 28.69
CA LEU A 104 5.41 -22.01 29.70
C LEU A 104 6.05 -21.16 30.82
N GLU A 105 5.62 -21.42 32.06
CA GLU A 105 6.20 -20.85 33.26
C GLU A 105 6.74 -21.95 34.19
N PRO A 106 8.04 -21.96 34.51
CA PRO A 106 8.60 -23.00 35.37
C PRO A 106 8.18 -22.80 36.83
N ASN A 107 7.89 -23.90 37.53
CA ASN A 107 7.67 -23.95 38.97
C ASN A 107 8.99 -24.18 39.73
N HIS A 108 9.02 -23.85 41.01
CA HIS A 108 10.20 -24.03 41.86
C HIS A 108 10.58 -25.50 42.10
N ASP A 109 9.67 -26.45 41.82
CA ASP A 109 9.85 -27.88 42.01
C ASP A 109 10.39 -28.62 40.77
N GLY A 110 10.74 -27.88 39.70
CA GLY A 110 11.22 -28.43 38.46
C GLY A 110 10.11 -28.84 37.48
N THR A 111 8.84 -28.64 37.83
CA THR A 111 7.70 -28.76 36.89
C THR A 111 7.42 -27.42 36.21
N ALA A 112 6.50 -27.39 35.28
CA ALA A 112 6.06 -26.18 34.58
C ALA A 112 4.54 -26.15 34.43
N ILE A 113 4.00 -24.94 34.37
CA ILE A 113 2.59 -24.67 34.04
C ILE A 113 2.50 -23.80 32.76
N THR A 114 1.32 -23.75 32.18
CA THR A 114 1.03 -22.75 31.13
C THR A 114 0.30 -21.57 31.77
N LYS A 115 0.82 -20.35 31.55
CA LYS A 115 0.27 -19.12 32.12
C LYS A 115 0.06 -18.06 31.06
N PHE A 116 -1.11 -17.46 31.07
CA PHE A 116 -1.47 -16.26 30.32
C PHE A 116 -2.66 -15.63 31.01
N THR A 117 -2.54 -14.40 31.47
CA THR A 117 -3.51 -13.70 32.33
C THR A 117 -4.11 -12.50 31.63
N GLY A 118 -5.20 -11.95 32.14
CA GLY A 118 -5.78 -10.71 31.62
C GLY A 118 -4.78 -9.55 31.60
N LYS A 119 -3.85 -9.47 32.57
CA LYS A 119 -2.76 -8.48 32.54
C LYS A 119 -1.85 -8.71 31.33
N ASN A 120 -1.49 -9.95 31.03
CA ASN A 120 -0.66 -10.26 29.85
C ASN A 120 -1.41 -10.01 28.54
N LEU A 121 -2.75 -10.14 28.53
CA LEU A 121 -3.58 -9.83 27.36
C LEU A 121 -3.67 -8.32 27.13
N ILE A 122 -4.02 -7.55 28.18
CA ILE A 122 -4.32 -6.13 28.05
C ILE A 122 -3.07 -5.32 27.75
N GLN A 123 -1.92 -5.63 28.35
CA GLN A 123 -0.75 -4.76 28.37
C GLN A 123 0.56 -5.52 28.20
N GLY A 124 1.42 -5.00 27.31
CA GLY A 124 2.83 -5.32 27.22
C GLY A 124 3.70 -4.08 27.39
N GLU A 125 5.00 -4.29 27.60
CA GLU A 125 5.97 -3.22 27.83
C GLU A 125 7.16 -3.34 26.86
N PRO A 126 7.00 -3.04 25.54
CA PRO A 126 8.12 -3.00 24.62
C PRO A 126 8.99 -1.76 24.83
N ASP A 127 10.23 -1.82 24.36
CA ASP A 127 11.16 -0.69 24.40
C ASP A 127 10.77 0.37 23.34
N ALA A 128 10.21 1.48 23.80
CA ALA A 128 9.77 2.58 22.92
C ALA A 128 10.93 3.28 22.21
N SER A 129 12.16 3.27 22.77
CA SER A 129 13.33 3.90 22.15
C SER A 129 13.92 3.07 21.01
N SER A 130 13.59 1.77 20.93
CA SER A 130 14.04 0.86 19.85
C SER A 130 13.19 0.95 18.60
N PHE A 131 12.06 1.66 18.64
CA PHE A 131 11.17 1.88 17.49
C PHE A 131 11.27 3.33 16.99
N PRO A 132 10.97 3.59 15.70
CA PRO A 132 10.89 4.95 15.20
C PRO A 132 9.91 5.78 16.01
N ASN A 133 10.38 6.92 16.52
CA ASN A 133 9.60 7.78 17.42
C ASN A 133 9.80 9.28 17.17
N GLY A 134 10.47 9.67 16.08
CA GLY A 134 10.65 11.07 15.68
C GLY A 134 11.27 11.95 16.79
N GLY A 135 12.07 11.37 17.67
CA GLY A 135 12.69 12.10 18.77
C GLY A 135 11.79 12.30 20.01
N LEU A 136 10.56 11.76 20.04
CA LEU A 136 9.69 11.80 21.23
C LEU A 136 10.27 11.02 22.41
N ARG A 137 11.13 10.02 22.15
CA ARG A 137 11.78 9.20 23.18
C ARG A 137 13.29 9.17 22.95
N ALA A 138 14.05 9.58 23.97
CA ALA A 138 15.49 9.40 23.98
C ALA A 138 15.86 7.95 24.36
N THR A 139 17.07 7.52 24.01
CA THR A 139 17.52 6.13 24.23
C THR A 139 17.40 5.67 25.69
N PHE A 140 17.53 6.57 26.67
CA PHE A 140 17.36 6.27 28.09
C PHE A 140 15.90 6.24 28.56
N GLU A 141 14.94 6.64 27.73
CA GLU A 141 13.50 6.66 28.03
C GLU A 141 12.81 5.46 27.38
N ALA A 142 13.20 4.25 27.76
CA ALA A 142 12.89 3.03 27.04
C ALA A 142 11.44 2.53 27.18
N ARG A 143 10.71 2.90 28.26
CA ARG A 143 9.39 2.31 28.50
C ARG A 143 8.34 2.83 27.55
N GLY A 144 7.61 1.88 26.91
CA GLY A 144 6.37 2.08 26.19
C GLY A 144 5.35 1.03 26.57
N TYR A 145 4.15 1.12 26.03
CA TYR A 145 3.06 0.19 26.31
C TYR A 145 2.37 -0.25 25.03
N THR A 146 2.06 -1.56 24.95
CA THR A 146 1.05 -2.06 24.04
C THR A 146 -0.27 -2.23 24.77
N ALA A 147 -1.39 -1.98 24.09
CA ALA A 147 -2.74 -2.15 24.62
C ALA A 147 -3.55 -3.03 23.67
N TRP A 148 -4.18 -4.07 24.20
CA TRP A 148 -5.03 -4.97 23.41
C TRP A 148 -6.12 -4.20 22.65
N ASP A 149 -6.24 -4.46 21.36
CA ASP A 149 -7.36 -4.03 20.53
C ASP A 149 -8.38 -5.16 20.40
N PRO A 150 -9.49 -5.14 21.12
CA PRO A 150 -10.50 -6.18 21.03
C PRO A 150 -11.31 -6.14 19.75
N THR A 151 -11.23 -5.07 18.94
CA THR A 151 -11.97 -4.91 17.68
C THR A 151 -11.30 -5.60 16.48
N SER A 152 -10.08 -6.13 16.68
CA SER A 152 -9.39 -6.96 15.71
C SER A 152 -9.11 -8.34 16.31
N PRO A 153 -9.54 -9.43 15.66
CA PRO A 153 -9.45 -10.76 16.24
C PRO A 153 -7.99 -11.23 16.35
N ALA A 154 -7.66 -11.90 17.48
CA ALA A 154 -6.37 -12.56 17.63
C ALA A 154 -6.30 -13.79 16.68
N PHE A 155 -5.11 -14.10 16.21
CA PHE A 155 -4.88 -15.17 15.24
C PHE A 155 -3.61 -15.95 15.55
N ILE A 156 -3.51 -17.16 15.03
CA ILE A 156 -2.31 -17.99 15.18
C ILE A 156 -1.52 -17.97 13.87
N LYS A 157 -0.32 -17.43 13.94
CA LYS A 157 0.65 -17.43 12.87
C LYS A 157 1.82 -18.35 13.25
N ASP A 158 2.01 -19.39 12.44
CA ASP A 158 2.95 -20.49 12.73
C ASP A 158 2.63 -21.16 14.08
N ASP A 159 3.39 -20.99 15.14
CA ASP A 159 3.16 -21.53 16.49
C ASP A 159 2.95 -20.41 17.55
N VAL A 160 2.58 -19.21 17.11
CA VAL A 160 2.44 -18.01 17.95
C VAL A 160 1.02 -17.47 17.89
N LEU A 161 0.41 -17.26 19.05
CA LEU A 161 -0.81 -16.48 19.19
C LEU A 161 -0.47 -14.99 19.06
N CYS A 162 -0.81 -14.39 17.93
CA CYS A 162 -0.67 -12.96 17.66
C CYS A 162 -1.91 -12.20 18.15
N ILE A 163 -1.70 -11.21 19.00
CA ILE A 163 -2.76 -10.40 19.60
C ILE A 163 -2.62 -8.98 19.06
N PRO A 164 -3.56 -8.48 18.23
CA PRO A 164 -3.52 -7.11 17.74
C PRO A 164 -3.55 -6.09 18.89
N THR A 165 -2.61 -5.15 18.87
CA THR A 165 -2.46 -4.15 19.92
C THR A 165 -2.14 -2.77 19.35
N ALA A 166 -2.56 -1.74 20.07
CA ALA A 166 -2.04 -0.39 19.95
C ALA A 166 -0.66 -0.29 20.63
N PHE A 167 0.15 0.70 20.25
CA PHE A 167 1.45 0.96 20.87
C PHE A 167 1.63 2.45 21.13
N CYS A 168 1.99 2.79 22.37
CA CYS A 168 2.22 4.17 22.78
C CYS A 168 3.48 4.33 23.62
N SER A 169 3.93 5.59 23.75
CA SER A 169 5.02 6.00 24.63
C SER A 169 4.61 5.87 26.11
N TYR A 170 5.58 6.04 27.01
CA TYR A 170 5.32 6.14 28.46
C TYR A 170 4.37 7.29 28.82
N THR A 171 4.38 8.37 28.06
CA THR A 171 3.54 9.57 28.24
C THR A 171 2.23 9.51 27.47
N GLY A 172 1.99 8.43 26.72
CA GLY A 172 0.71 8.15 26.07
C GLY A 172 0.58 8.57 24.62
N GLU A 173 1.64 9.15 24.01
CA GLU A 173 1.62 9.46 22.58
C GLU A 173 1.60 8.16 21.76
N ALA A 174 0.75 8.12 20.75
CA ALA A 174 0.66 7.00 19.82
C ALA A 174 1.94 6.90 18.97
N LEU A 175 2.65 5.77 19.10
CA LEU A 175 3.86 5.44 18.34
C LEU A 175 3.60 4.33 17.29
N ASP A 176 2.34 4.13 16.96
CA ASP A 176 1.87 3.14 16.00
C ASP A 176 1.00 3.77 14.91
N LYS A 177 0.58 2.94 13.95
CA LYS A 177 -0.36 3.34 12.90
C LYS A 177 -1.81 3.02 13.24
N LYS A 178 -2.06 2.06 14.14
CA LYS A 178 -3.40 1.61 14.51
C LYS A 178 -4.14 2.62 15.37
N THR A 179 -3.52 3.20 16.38
CA THR A 179 -4.20 4.14 17.30
C THR A 179 -4.81 5.35 16.59
N PRO A 180 -4.09 6.08 15.71
CA PRO A 180 -4.71 7.19 14.97
C PRO A 180 -5.81 6.74 14.01
N LEU A 181 -5.69 5.56 13.42
CA LEU A 181 -6.73 4.99 12.57
C LEU A 181 -8.02 4.76 13.37
N LEU A 182 -7.95 4.11 14.52
CA LEU A 182 -9.11 3.90 15.39
C LEU A 182 -9.75 5.23 15.85
N ARG A 183 -8.91 6.23 16.15
CA ARG A 183 -9.41 7.60 16.48
C ARG A 183 -10.12 8.24 15.28
N SER A 184 -9.61 8.08 14.05
CA SER A 184 -10.25 8.63 12.84
C SER A 184 -11.58 7.96 12.55
N MET A 185 -11.66 6.64 12.68
CA MET A 185 -12.91 5.87 12.57
C MET A 185 -13.96 6.34 13.59
N THR A 186 -13.52 6.60 14.84
CA THR A 186 -14.40 7.11 15.90
C THR A 186 -14.93 8.52 15.56
N ALA A 187 -14.06 9.41 15.08
CA ALA A 187 -14.45 10.76 14.65
C ALA A 187 -15.44 10.70 13.48
N LEU A 188 -15.14 9.90 12.46
CA LEU A 188 -16.00 9.73 11.29
C LEU A 188 -17.37 9.16 11.67
N SER A 189 -17.39 8.12 12.53
CA SER A 189 -18.65 7.56 13.03
C SER A 189 -19.50 8.58 13.78
N ARG A 190 -18.88 9.39 14.64
CA ARG A 190 -19.56 10.43 15.41
C ARG A 190 -20.25 11.45 14.50
N GLU A 191 -19.51 12.02 13.56
CA GLU A 191 -20.04 13.06 12.69
C GLU A 191 -21.05 12.52 11.66
N SER A 192 -20.81 11.29 11.15
CA SER A 192 -21.79 10.63 10.28
C SER A 192 -23.11 10.37 10.99
N LYS A 193 -23.09 9.96 12.27
CA LYS A 193 -24.33 9.79 13.07
C LYS A 193 -25.07 11.09 13.29
N ARG A 194 -24.38 12.22 13.49
CA ARG A 194 -25.00 13.54 13.57
C ARG A 194 -25.72 13.87 12.27
N VAL A 195 -25.07 13.67 11.12
CA VAL A 195 -25.71 13.89 9.81
C VAL A 195 -26.91 12.96 9.62
N LEU A 196 -26.77 11.65 9.90
CA LEU A 196 -27.88 10.69 9.75
C LEU A 196 -29.06 10.98 10.67
N ALA A 197 -28.83 11.58 11.85
CA ALA A 197 -29.91 12.01 12.74
C ALA A 197 -30.79 13.10 12.11
N LEU A 198 -30.23 13.97 11.24
CA LEU A 198 -30.98 14.95 10.48
C LEU A 198 -31.91 14.29 9.43
N PHE A 199 -31.59 13.08 9.00
CA PHE A 199 -32.45 12.24 8.16
C PHE A 199 -33.38 11.31 8.97
N GLY A 200 -33.46 11.50 10.28
CA GLY A 200 -34.28 10.66 11.18
C GLY A 200 -33.74 9.27 11.43
N LYS A 201 -32.46 9.01 11.13
CA LYS A 201 -31.79 7.70 11.29
C LYS A 201 -30.87 7.71 12.51
N THR A 202 -30.89 6.61 13.27
CA THR A 202 -30.06 6.45 14.49
C THR A 202 -29.32 5.12 14.50
N PRO A 203 -28.34 4.90 13.61
CA PRO A 203 -27.55 3.68 13.56
C PRO A 203 -26.70 3.52 14.83
N LYS A 204 -26.39 2.28 15.22
CA LYS A 204 -25.51 1.99 16.35
C LYS A 204 -24.09 2.52 16.08
N LYS A 205 -23.55 2.20 14.91
CA LYS A 205 -22.25 2.72 14.45
C LYS A 205 -22.28 3.01 12.94
N VAL A 206 -21.37 3.87 12.51
CA VAL A 206 -21.03 4.07 11.10
C VAL A 206 -19.58 3.70 10.95
N VAL A 207 -19.27 2.88 9.96
CA VAL A 207 -17.95 2.26 9.83
C VAL A 207 -17.40 2.49 8.45
N PRO A 208 -16.16 3.00 8.33
CA PRO A 208 -15.45 2.94 7.06
C PRO A 208 -15.03 1.50 6.77
N SER A 209 -15.13 1.11 5.51
CA SER A 209 -14.68 -0.17 5.00
C SER A 209 -13.63 -0.01 3.91
N VAL A 210 -12.74 -0.97 3.78
CA VAL A 210 -11.71 -0.99 2.74
C VAL A 210 -11.51 -2.38 2.15
N GLY A 211 -11.21 -2.43 0.85
CA GLY A 211 -10.71 -3.61 0.16
C GLY A 211 -9.46 -3.21 -0.62
N ASP A 212 -8.31 -3.75 -0.23
CA ASP A 212 -7.03 -3.43 -0.83
C ASP A 212 -6.73 -4.38 -1.99
N GLU A 213 -6.56 -3.86 -3.20
CA GLU A 213 -6.07 -4.61 -4.36
C GLU A 213 -4.54 -4.65 -4.31
N GLN A 214 -3.96 -5.77 -3.89
CA GLN A 214 -2.53 -5.92 -3.68
C GLN A 214 -1.83 -6.41 -4.95
N GLU A 215 -1.13 -5.52 -5.64
CA GLU A 215 -0.24 -5.88 -6.74
C GLU A 215 1.14 -6.29 -6.23
N TYR A 216 1.82 -7.18 -6.97
CA TYR A 216 3.14 -7.69 -6.60
C TYR A 216 3.84 -8.37 -7.76
N PHE A 217 5.18 -8.48 -7.70
CA PHE A 217 5.97 -9.26 -8.65
C PHE A 217 6.44 -10.56 -8.03
N LEU A 218 6.51 -11.62 -8.86
CA LEU A 218 7.11 -12.90 -8.52
C LEU A 218 8.28 -13.17 -9.47
N ILE A 219 9.48 -13.33 -8.92
CA ILE A 219 10.67 -13.65 -9.70
C ILE A 219 11.40 -14.88 -9.14
N LYS A 220 12.22 -15.52 -9.96
CA LYS A 220 13.02 -16.65 -9.51
C LYS A 220 14.04 -16.25 -8.46
N LYS A 221 14.11 -17.02 -7.38
CA LYS A 221 15.01 -16.81 -6.24
C LYS A 221 16.49 -16.77 -6.65
N ASP A 222 16.87 -17.58 -7.64
CA ASP A 222 18.24 -17.61 -8.15
C ASP A 222 18.63 -16.34 -8.91
N ALA A 223 17.72 -15.73 -9.67
CA ALA A 223 17.93 -14.44 -10.31
C ALA A 223 18.05 -13.32 -9.27
N TYR A 224 17.13 -13.29 -8.30
CA TYR A 224 17.14 -12.34 -7.18
C TYR A 224 18.47 -12.34 -6.41
N ARG A 225 18.97 -13.52 -6.02
CA ARG A 225 20.22 -13.65 -5.25
C ARG A 225 21.45 -13.13 -5.98
N LYS A 226 21.42 -13.06 -7.30
CA LYS A 226 22.52 -12.55 -8.14
C LYS A 226 22.45 -11.03 -8.34
N ARG A 227 21.35 -10.39 -7.93
CA ARG A 227 21.11 -8.96 -8.04
C ARG A 227 21.16 -8.32 -6.65
N LYS A 228 22.31 -7.75 -6.30
CA LYS A 228 22.49 -7.10 -4.99
C LYS A 228 21.60 -5.88 -4.81
N ASP A 229 21.34 -5.14 -5.88
CA ASP A 229 20.40 -4.03 -5.89
C ASP A 229 19.01 -4.49 -5.45
N LEU A 230 18.44 -5.55 -6.05
CA LEU A 230 17.14 -6.11 -5.61
C LEU A 230 17.19 -6.61 -4.15
N VAL A 231 18.28 -7.24 -3.72
CA VAL A 231 18.41 -7.74 -2.34
C VAL A 231 18.47 -6.63 -1.31
N ILE A 232 19.16 -5.51 -1.62
CA ILE A 232 19.41 -4.43 -0.66
C ILE A 232 18.32 -3.38 -0.69
N THR A 233 17.78 -3.03 -1.88
CA THR A 233 16.87 -1.90 -2.06
C THR A 233 15.46 -2.30 -2.48
N GLY A 234 15.22 -3.57 -2.81
CA GLY A 234 13.93 -4.05 -3.33
C GLY A 234 13.67 -3.71 -4.79
N ARG A 235 14.55 -2.93 -5.44
CA ARG A 235 14.45 -2.56 -6.86
C ARG A 235 15.78 -2.69 -7.60
N THR A 236 15.71 -2.78 -8.92
CA THR A 236 16.89 -2.74 -9.77
C THR A 236 17.39 -1.29 -9.91
N LEU A 237 18.68 -1.06 -9.58
CA LEU A 237 19.34 0.25 -9.76
C LEU A 237 19.93 0.40 -11.17
N PHE A 238 20.12 -0.73 -11.87
CA PHE A 238 20.61 -0.82 -13.24
C PHE A 238 19.79 -1.87 -14.01
N GLY A 239 19.74 -1.77 -15.32
CA GLY A 239 19.11 -2.72 -16.22
C GLY A 239 18.55 -2.03 -17.46
N ALA A 240 19.03 -2.44 -18.63
CA ALA A 240 18.48 -2.02 -19.92
C ALA A 240 17.06 -2.57 -20.09
N ALA A 241 16.27 -1.89 -20.94
CA ALA A 241 14.94 -2.37 -21.30
C ALA A 241 15.00 -3.77 -21.93
N PRO A 242 14.06 -4.67 -21.60
CA PRO A 242 14.03 -6.00 -22.21
C PRO A 242 13.64 -5.94 -23.69
N CYS A 243 14.04 -6.94 -24.46
CA CYS A 243 13.67 -7.03 -25.87
C CYS A 243 12.16 -7.17 -26.12
N LYS A 244 11.45 -7.76 -25.17
CA LYS A 244 10.00 -7.83 -25.08
C LYS A 244 9.58 -7.17 -23.78
N GLY A 245 8.72 -6.14 -23.86
CA GLY A 245 8.14 -5.46 -22.71
C GLY A 245 6.73 -5.93 -22.40
N GLN A 246 5.79 -5.01 -22.51
CA GLN A 246 4.36 -5.21 -22.19
C GLN A 246 3.47 -5.11 -23.45
N GLU A 247 4.07 -5.23 -24.63
CA GLU A 247 3.38 -5.08 -25.90
C GLU A 247 2.19 -6.03 -25.95
N LEU A 248 1.06 -5.50 -26.43
CA LEU A 248 -0.22 -6.20 -26.57
C LEU A 248 -0.83 -6.67 -25.24
N GLU A 249 -0.26 -6.29 -24.10
CA GLU A 249 -0.73 -6.66 -22.74
C GLU A 249 -0.92 -8.19 -22.57
N GLU A 250 -0.08 -8.97 -23.26
CA GLU A 250 -0.20 -10.43 -23.38
C GLU A 250 -0.20 -11.13 -22.03
N HIS A 251 0.53 -10.61 -21.04
CA HIS A 251 0.61 -11.20 -19.70
C HIS A 251 -0.74 -11.06 -18.98
N TYR A 252 -1.39 -9.91 -19.07
CA TYR A 252 -2.69 -9.64 -18.44
C TYR A 252 -3.77 -10.61 -18.91
N PHE A 253 -3.84 -10.86 -20.23
CA PHE A 253 -4.80 -11.79 -20.83
C PHE A 253 -4.36 -13.27 -20.75
N GLY A 254 -3.13 -13.54 -20.34
CA GLY A 254 -2.55 -14.88 -20.31
C GLY A 254 -3.08 -15.75 -19.17
N ALA A 255 -2.96 -17.05 -19.33
CA ALA A 255 -3.22 -18.00 -18.25
C ALA A 255 -2.14 -17.87 -17.15
N ILE A 256 -2.53 -18.05 -15.90
CA ILE A 256 -1.58 -18.11 -14.77
C ILE A 256 -0.66 -19.33 -14.95
N ARG A 257 0.63 -19.09 -14.94
CA ARG A 257 1.64 -20.16 -15.13
C ARG A 257 1.60 -21.18 -13.99
N PRO A 258 1.92 -22.45 -14.23
CA PRO A 258 1.80 -23.53 -13.24
C PRO A 258 2.54 -23.27 -11.92
N THR A 259 3.76 -22.72 -11.96
CA THR A 259 4.54 -22.38 -10.76
C THR A 259 3.86 -21.30 -9.94
N VAL A 260 3.37 -20.25 -10.61
CA VAL A 260 2.63 -19.15 -9.98
C VAL A 260 1.31 -19.64 -9.42
N SER A 261 0.58 -20.48 -10.16
CA SER A 261 -0.68 -21.09 -9.71
C SER A 261 -0.50 -21.95 -8.45
N ALA A 262 0.61 -22.69 -8.35
CA ALA A 262 0.93 -23.48 -7.15
C ALA A 262 1.20 -22.56 -5.94
N TYR A 263 1.98 -21.49 -6.13
CA TYR A 263 2.21 -20.48 -5.12
C TYR A 263 0.91 -19.82 -4.65
N MET A 264 0.08 -19.34 -5.60
CA MET A 264 -1.20 -18.68 -5.29
C MET A 264 -2.15 -19.60 -4.53
N LYS A 265 -2.12 -20.91 -4.83
CA LYS A 265 -2.95 -21.89 -4.12
C LYS A 265 -2.51 -22.06 -2.67
N ASP A 266 -1.21 -22.22 -2.42
CA ASP A 266 -0.69 -22.35 -1.07
C ASP A 266 -0.91 -21.06 -0.26
N LEU A 267 -0.85 -19.90 -0.93
CA LEU A 267 -1.16 -18.60 -0.33
C LEU A 267 -2.63 -18.52 0.08
N ASP A 268 -3.57 -18.84 -0.82
CA ASP A 268 -5.00 -18.85 -0.49
C ASP A 268 -5.29 -19.74 0.73
N ASP A 269 -4.73 -20.93 0.78
CA ASP A 269 -4.95 -21.89 1.87
C ASP A 269 -4.52 -21.33 3.23
N GLU A 270 -3.38 -20.65 3.31
CA GLU A 270 -2.91 -20.03 4.55
C GLU A 270 -3.70 -18.76 4.91
N LEU A 271 -4.04 -17.94 3.91
CA LEU A 271 -4.83 -16.73 4.14
C LEU A 271 -6.25 -17.07 4.63
N TRP A 272 -6.91 -18.03 4.01
CA TRP A 272 -8.23 -18.48 4.48
C TRP A 272 -8.19 -19.03 5.89
N ALA A 273 -7.17 -19.81 6.25
CA ALA A 273 -7.01 -20.29 7.63
C ALA A 273 -6.88 -19.14 8.64
N LEU A 274 -6.22 -18.05 8.24
CA LEU A 274 -6.09 -16.81 9.02
C LEU A 274 -7.31 -15.88 8.94
N GLY A 275 -8.43 -16.34 8.33
CA GLY A 275 -9.65 -15.52 8.18
C GLY A 275 -9.55 -14.39 7.17
N ILE A 276 -8.46 -14.34 6.38
CA ILE A 276 -8.28 -13.32 5.35
C ILE A 276 -9.06 -13.73 4.11
N PRO A 277 -10.08 -12.97 3.68
CA PRO A 277 -10.99 -13.38 2.64
C PRO A 277 -10.43 -13.13 1.22
N ALA A 278 -9.26 -13.73 0.92
CA ALA A 278 -8.66 -13.68 -0.42
C ALA A 278 -9.67 -14.20 -1.47
N LYS A 279 -9.99 -13.35 -2.45
CA LYS A 279 -11.12 -13.59 -3.37
C LYS A 279 -10.69 -13.68 -4.82
N THR A 280 -10.01 -12.67 -5.32
CA THR A 280 -9.65 -12.53 -6.73
C THR A 280 -8.14 -12.56 -6.88
N LYS A 281 -7.65 -13.29 -7.86
CA LYS A 281 -6.23 -13.34 -8.23
C LYS A 281 -6.10 -13.46 -9.75
N HIS A 282 -5.20 -12.69 -10.32
CA HIS A 282 -4.93 -12.70 -11.77
C HIS A 282 -3.52 -12.18 -12.09
N ASN A 283 -3.15 -12.24 -13.36
CA ASN A 283 -1.96 -11.60 -13.87
C ASN A 283 -2.21 -10.11 -14.07
N GLU A 284 -1.19 -9.29 -13.81
CA GLU A 284 -1.14 -7.88 -14.16
C GLU A 284 -0.42 -7.64 -15.49
N VAL A 285 -0.38 -6.37 -15.94
CA VAL A 285 0.14 -6.00 -17.27
C VAL A 285 1.63 -6.30 -17.41
N ALA A 286 2.44 -6.02 -16.38
CA ALA A 286 3.86 -6.29 -16.44
C ALA A 286 4.17 -7.78 -16.37
N PRO A 287 5.18 -8.28 -17.11
CA PRO A 287 5.65 -9.65 -16.96
C PRO A 287 6.01 -9.95 -15.50
N CYS A 288 5.61 -11.12 -15.00
CA CYS A 288 5.79 -11.55 -13.61
C CYS A 288 5.03 -10.73 -12.55
N GLN A 289 4.15 -9.83 -12.95
CA GLN A 289 3.29 -9.07 -12.06
C GLN A 289 1.93 -9.76 -11.91
N HIS A 290 1.40 -9.72 -10.69
CA HIS A 290 0.14 -10.35 -10.31
C HIS A 290 -0.59 -9.47 -9.31
N GLU A 291 -1.90 -9.73 -9.13
CA GLU A 291 -2.73 -9.08 -8.15
C GLU A 291 -3.47 -10.10 -7.28
N LEU A 292 -3.69 -9.74 -6.03
CA LEU A 292 -4.56 -10.42 -5.09
C LEU A 292 -5.49 -9.39 -4.44
N ALA A 293 -6.81 -9.56 -4.60
CA ALA A 293 -7.81 -8.72 -3.99
C ALA A 293 -8.67 -9.52 -2.99
N PRO A 294 -8.72 -9.14 -1.71
CA PRO A 294 -9.64 -9.70 -0.72
C PRO A 294 -11.04 -9.12 -0.87
N VAL A 295 -12.02 -9.74 -0.21
CA VAL A 295 -13.30 -9.09 0.07
C VAL A 295 -13.06 -7.96 1.06
N TYR A 296 -13.71 -6.81 0.85
CA TYR A 296 -13.61 -5.67 1.74
C TYR A 296 -14.12 -5.97 3.17
N GLY A 297 -13.57 -5.29 4.15
CA GLY A 297 -13.95 -5.38 5.55
C GLY A 297 -13.89 -4.03 6.26
N GLU A 298 -14.17 -4.00 7.55
CA GLU A 298 -13.94 -2.83 8.40
C GLU A 298 -12.46 -2.42 8.31
N VAL A 299 -12.17 -1.12 8.15
CA VAL A 299 -10.83 -0.60 7.83
C VAL A 299 -9.76 -1.12 8.80
N ASN A 300 -10.03 -1.16 10.11
CA ASN A 300 -9.06 -1.62 11.11
C ASN A 300 -8.64 -3.08 10.88
N GLU A 301 -9.62 -3.98 10.74
CA GLU A 301 -9.37 -5.40 10.52
C GLU A 301 -8.77 -5.67 9.13
N ALA A 302 -9.28 -5.02 8.09
CA ALA A 302 -8.80 -5.19 6.72
C ALA A 302 -7.31 -4.79 6.58
N ILE A 303 -6.86 -3.74 7.27
CA ILE A 303 -5.46 -3.33 7.27
C ILE A 303 -4.59 -4.32 8.03
N ASP A 304 -5.02 -4.82 9.19
CA ASP A 304 -4.31 -5.90 9.89
C ASP A 304 -4.16 -7.13 9.00
N GLN A 305 -5.22 -7.54 8.34
CA GLN A 305 -5.25 -8.66 7.38
C GLN A 305 -4.30 -8.42 6.20
N ASN A 306 -4.27 -7.21 5.63
CA ASN A 306 -3.37 -6.86 4.54
C ASN A 306 -1.88 -6.98 4.96
N LEU A 307 -1.51 -6.54 6.16
CA LEU A 307 -0.14 -6.65 6.64
C LEU A 307 0.29 -8.11 6.85
N VAL A 308 -0.59 -8.94 7.39
CA VAL A 308 -0.34 -10.39 7.51
C VAL A 308 -0.25 -11.03 6.13
N MET A 309 -1.11 -10.63 5.19
CA MET A 309 -1.07 -11.07 3.80
C MET A 309 0.27 -10.75 3.14
N MET A 310 0.77 -9.51 3.26
CA MET A 310 2.06 -9.09 2.70
C MET A 310 3.24 -9.92 3.26
N GLU A 311 3.20 -10.25 4.54
CA GLU A 311 4.20 -11.14 5.16
C GLU A 311 4.11 -12.56 4.58
N LYS A 312 2.91 -13.15 4.53
CA LYS A 312 2.68 -14.49 3.98
C LYS A 312 3.04 -14.60 2.51
N MET A 313 2.78 -13.58 1.71
CA MET A 313 3.20 -13.52 0.30
C MET A 313 4.70 -13.73 0.15
N LYS A 314 5.52 -13.05 0.96
CA LYS A 314 6.98 -13.19 0.93
C LYS A 314 7.45 -14.57 1.42
N LEU A 315 6.88 -15.06 2.51
CA LEU A 315 7.25 -16.34 3.12
C LEU A 315 6.90 -17.53 2.20
N ILE A 316 5.70 -17.54 1.65
CA ILE A 316 5.22 -18.63 0.79
C ILE A 316 5.97 -18.64 -0.55
N ALA A 317 6.25 -17.47 -1.13
CA ALA A 317 7.07 -17.38 -2.35
C ALA A 317 8.41 -18.10 -2.18
N SER A 318 9.03 -17.98 -1.01
CA SER A 318 10.30 -18.65 -0.71
C SER A 318 10.22 -20.18 -0.70
N ARG A 319 9.05 -20.77 -0.44
CA ARG A 319 8.79 -22.22 -0.49
C ARG A 319 8.70 -22.75 -1.93
N HIS A 320 8.37 -21.88 -2.88
CA HIS A 320 8.22 -22.16 -4.31
C HIS A 320 9.45 -21.75 -5.15
N ASP A 321 10.62 -21.52 -4.52
CA ASP A 321 11.81 -20.98 -5.18
C ASP A 321 11.58 -19.64 -5.90
N LEU A 322 10.60 -18.88 -5.41
CA LEU A 322 10.25 -17.54 -5.85
C LEU A 322 10.62 -16.50 -4.79
N VAL A 323 10.62 -15.24 -5.20
CA VAL A 323 10.66 -14.06 -4.33
C VAL A 323 9.50 -13.15 -4.71
N CYS A 324 8.70 -12.79 -3.73
CA CYS A 324 7.65 -11.78 -3.87
C CYS A 324 8.25 -10.39 -3.62
N LEU A 325 8.16 -9.51 -4.62
CA LEU A 325 8.58 -8.12 -4.53
C LEU A 325 7.34 -7.25 -4.36
N LEU A 326 7.31 -6.51 -3.26
CA LEU A 326 6.26 -5.55 -2.94
C LEU A 326 6.70 -4.10 -3.16
N HIS A 327 7.95 -3.86 -3.57
CA HIS A 327 8.41 -2.53 -3.95
C HIS A 327 7.55 -1.98 -5.10
N GLU A 328 7.21 -0.70 -5.05
CA GLU A 328 6.29 -0.06 -6.00
C GLU A 328 6.82 -0.02 -7.43
N LYS A 329 8.15 0.02 -7.62
CA LYS A 329 8.79 0.05 -8.95
C LYS A 329 10.06 -0.80 -8.96
N PRO A 330 9.95 -2.15 -8.93
CA PRO A 330 11.14 -3.00 -8.89
C PRO A 330 11.94 -3.00 -10.19
N PHE A 331 11.31 -2.67 -11.31
CA PHE A 331 11.91 -2.65 -12.64
C PHE A 331 11.55 -1.36 -13.38
N GLU A 332 12.55 -0.67 -13.90
CA GLU A 332 12.36 0.55 -14.67
C GLU A 332 11.78 0.27 -16.05
N GLY A 333 10.95 1.18 -16.58
CA GLY A 333 10.39 1.09 -17.93
C GLY A 333 9.20 0.15 -18.09
N ILE A 334 8.74 -0.52 -17.02
CA ILE A 334 7.51 -1.34 -16.99
C ILE A 334 6.58 -0.89 -15.88
N ASN A 335 5.35 -1.40 -15.82
CA ASN A 335 4.38 -1.03 -14.79
C ASN A 335 4.97 -1.21 -13.38
N GLY A 336 4.60 -0.30 -12.49
CA GLY A 336 4.81 -0.44 -11.07
C GLY A 336 3.65 -1.17 -10.41
N SER A 337 3.78 -1.46 -9.11
CA SER A 337 2.75 -2.09 -8.30
C SER A 337 2.12 -1.11 -7.31
N GLY A 338 0.80 -1.06 -7.32
CA GLY A 338 -0.02 -0.30 -6.39
C GLY A 338 -0.69 -1.18 -5.34
N LYS A 339 -1.43 -0.50 -4.49
CA LYS A 339 -2.41 -1.06 -3.58
C LYS A 339 -3.65 -0.17 -3.65
N HIS A 340 -4.57 -0.49 -4.57
CA HIS A 340 -5.75 0.34 -4.74
C HIS A 340 -6.64 0.21 -3.51
N ASN A 341 -6.83 1.32 -2.81
CA ASN A 341 -7.57 1.39 -1.56
C ASN A 341 -9.04 1.70 -1.86
N ASN A 342 -9.87 0.66 -1.97
CA ASN A 342 -11.30 0.77 -2.22
C ASN A 342 -12.04 1.11 -0.93
N TRP A 343 -12.23 2.42 -0.66
CA TRP A 343 -12.83 2.93 0.55
C TRP A 343 -14.32 3.21 0.39
N SER A 344 -15.11 2.83 1.40
CA SER A 344 -16.52 3.14 1.49
C SER A 344 -16.94 3.41 2.93
N LEU A 345 -18.20 3.84 3.13
CA LEU A 345 -18.76 4.17 4.43
C LEU A 345 -20.16 3.58 4.57
N GLY A 346 -20.45 2.90 5.67
CA GLY A 346 -21.73 2.25 5.85
C GLY A 346 -22.19 2.16 7.30
N THR A 347 -23.47 1.85 7.44
CA THR A 347 -24.08 1.43 8.70
C THR A 347 -24.25 -0.08 8.72
N GLU A 348 -24.87 -0.63 9.76
CA GLU A 348 -25.26 -2.04 9.81
C GLU A 348 -26.28 -2.46 8.73
N SER A 349 -26.93 -1.49 8.05
CA SER A 349 -28.04 -1.78 7.12
C SER A 349 -27.90 -1.17 5.73
N GLU A 350 -27.04 -0.18 5.54
CA GLU A 350 -26.90 0.52 4.26
C GLU A 350 -25.47 1.03 4.01
N ASN A 351 -25.11 1.12 2.73
CA ASN A 351 -23.92 1.84 2.29
C ASN A 351 -24.28 3.30 2.01
N LEU A 352 -23.55 4.24 2.61
CA LEU A 352 -23.85 5.68 2.52
C LEU A 352 -23.33 6.32 1.23
N LEU A 353 -22.51 5.59 0.47
CA LEU A 353 -21.99 6.00 -0.83
C LEU A 353 -22.66 5.25 -1.99
N ASP A 354 -23.77 4.56 -1.74
CA ASP A 354 -24.56 3.94 -2.79
C ASP A 354 -25.49 5.00 -3.44
N PRO A 355 -25.26 5.35 -4.72
CA PRO A 355 -26.09 6.34 -5.41
C PRO A 355 -27.54 5.87 -5.62
N GLY A 356 -27.78 4.55 -5.58
CA GLY A 356 -29.09 3.96 -5.93
C GLY A 356 -29.39 4.09 -7.42
N ASP A 357 -30.65 3.84 -7.79
CA ASP A 357 -31.11 3.90 -9.18
C ASP A 357 -31.36 5.34 -9.67
N THR A 358 -31.66 6.27 -8.74
CA THR A 358 -31.91 7.68 -9.01
C THR A 358 -31.04 8.56 -8.10
N PRO A 359 -29.76 8.75 -8.42
CA PRO A 359 -28.81 9.46 -7.56
C PRO A 359 -29.25 10.91 -7.21
N LEU A 360 -29.92 11.59 -8.12
CA LEU A 360 -30.39 12.97 -7.90
C LEU A 360 -31.49 13.06 -6.83
N ASP A 361 -32.28 12.00 -6.66
CA ASP A 361 -33.37 11.96 -5.66
C ASP A 361 -32.84 11.45 -4.29
N ASN A 362 -31.62 10.95 -4.23
CA ASN A 362 -30.99 10.42 -3.02
C ASN A 362 -30.19 11.53 -2.29
N LEU A 363 -30.89 12.40 -1.57
CA LEU A 363 -30.27 13.54 -0.87
C LEU A 363 -29.22 13.08 0.15
N GLN A 364 -29.43 11.95 0.85
CA GLN A 364 -28.46 11.43 1.77
C GLN A 364 -27.14 11.09 1.05
N PHE A 365 -27.20 10.37 -0.07
CA PHE A 365 -26.02 10.08 -0.90
C PHE A 365 -25.35 11.39 -1.37
N ILE A 366 -26.12 12.37 -1.83
CA ILE A 366 -25.59 13.68 -2.28
C ILE A 366 -24.81 14.36 -1.15
N VAL A 367 -25.30 14.33 0.08
CA VAL A 367 -24.61 14.91 1.24
C VAL A 367 -23.28 14.21 1.51
N PHE A 368 -23.26 12.88 1.53
CA PHE A 368 -22.01 12.13 1.76
C PHE A 368 -21.02 12.29 0.59
N LEU A 369 -21.48 12.27 -0.66
CA LEU A 369 -20.69 12.57 -1.84
C LEU A 369 -20.06 13.96 -1.76
N THR A 370 -20.86 14.98 -1.43
CA THR A 370 -20.42 16.37 -1.26
C THR A 370 -19.34 16.48 -0.19
N ALA A 371 -19.51 15.79 0.94
CA ALA A 371 -18.55 15.79 2.03
C ALA A 371 -17.20 15.17 1.61
N VAL A 372 -17.22 14.11 0.79
CA VAL A 372 -15.99 13.50 0.25
C VAL A 372 -15.30 14.45 -0.74
N ILE A 373 -16.06 15.11 -1.64
CA ILE A 373 -15.49 16.07 -2.60
C ILE A 373 -14.83 17.25 -1.87
N GLU A 374 -15.50 17.84 -0.88
CA GLU A 374 -14.96 18.89 -0.03
C GLU A 374 -13.70 18.45 0.71
N ALA A 375 -13.73 17.26 1.30
CA ALA A 375 -12.61 16.69 2.06
C ALA A 375 -11.37 16.51 1.17
N VAL A 376 -11.52 15.90 0.01
CA VAL A 376 -10.41 15.64 -0.92
C VAL A 376 -9.83 16.93 -1.47
N ASP A 377 -10.67 17.90 -1.85
CA ASP A 377 -10.17 19.20 -2.35
C ASP A 377 -9.46 20.00 -1.26
N ASN A 378 -10.04 20.07 -0.07
CA ASN A 378 -9.44 20.78 1.03
C ASN A 378 -8.11 20.19 1.49
N TYR A 379 -7.97 18.85 1.47
CA TYR A 379 -6.81 18.15 2.03
C TYR A 379 -6.02 17.36 0.98
N GLN A 380 -6.05 17.79 -0.30
CA GLN A 380 -5.36 17.15 -1.41
C GLN A 380 -3.86 16.93 -1.16
N GLU A 381 -3.17 17.94 -0.63
CA GLU A 381 -1.74 17.84 -0.33
C GLU A 381 -1.46 16.88 0.82
N LEU A 382 -2.33 16.83 1.83
CA LEU A 382 -2.21 15.90 2.94
C LEU A 382 -2.48 14.45 2.48
N LEU A 383 -3.47 14.24 1.60
CA LEU A 383 -3.71 12.94 0.96
C LEU A 383 -2.48 12.51 0.12
N ARG A 384 -1.86 13.42 -0.64
CA ARG A 384 -0.60 13.12 -1.34
C ARG A 384 0.53 12.77 -0.36
N ALA A 385 0.65 13.49 0.75
CA ALA A 385 1.65 13.20 1.79
C ALA A 385 1.40 11.83 2.47
N SER A 386 0.17 11.38 2.58
CA SER A 386 -0.18 10.09 3.17
C SER A 386 0.37 8.90 2.36
N VAL A 387 0.47 9.05 1.04
CA VAL A 387 1.00 8.04 0.11
C VAL A 387 2.44 8.31 -0.33
N ALA A 388 3.11 9.27 0.28
CA ALA A 388 4.50 9.62 -0.05
C ALA A 388 5.47 8.57 0.48
N SER A 389 6.27 8.01 -0.42
CA SER A 389 7.39 7.11 -0.14
C SER A 389 8.38 7.10 -1.30
N ALA A 390 9.64 6.77 -1.02
CA ALA A 390 10.67 6.66 -2.05
C ALA A 390 10.27 5.75 -3.21
N GLY A 391 9.71 4.57 -2.91
CA GLY A 391 9.23 3.63 -3.93
C GLY A 391 8.09 4.18 -4.76
N ASN A 392 7.14 4.87 -4.13
CA ASN A 392 5.98 5.42 -4.81
C ASN A 392 6.32 6.63 -5.69
N ASP A 393 7.39 7.38 -5.37
CA ASP A 393 7.91 8.47 -6.22
C ASP A 393 8.36 7.94 -7.60
N HIS A 394 8.88 6.70 -7.66
CA HIS A 394 9.24 6.04 -8.93
C HIS A 394 8.03 5.50 -9.70
N ARG A 395 6.92 5.22 -9.02
CA ARG A 395 5.72 4.64 -9.62
C ARG A 395 4.76 5.68 -10.18
N LEU A 396 4.49 6.78 -9.45
CA LEU A 396 3.43 7.73 -9.79
C LEU A 396 3.68 8.45 -11.14
N GLY A 397 2.61 8.61 -11.91
CA GLY A 397 2.58 9.44 -13.12
C GLY A 397 2.67 8.69 -14.44
N ALA A 398 2.74 7.35 -14.44
CA ALA A 398 2.74 6.54 -15.66
C ALA A 398 2.32 5.09 -15.39
N ASN A 399 1.94 4.36 -16.47
CA ASN A 399 1.72 2.91 -16.41
C ASN A 399 0.71 2.50 -15.32
N GLU A 400 -0.52 2.98 -15.42
CA GLU A 400 -1.64 2.75 -14.50
C GLU A 400 -1.51 3.37 -13.10
N ALA A 401 -0.39 3.99 -12.78
CA ALA A 401 -0.23 4.77 -11.56
C ALA A 401 -0.68 6.22 -11.80
N PRO A 402 -1.56 6.77 -10.95
CA PRO A 402 -2.03 8.14 -11.12
C PRO A 402 -0.90 9.16 -10.95
N PRO A 403 -1.06 10.39 -11.50
CA PRO A 403 -0.13 11.47 -11.22
C PRO A 403 -0.16 11.89 -9.74
N ALA A 404 0.85 12.67 -9.32
CA ALA A 404 0.92 13.21 -7.97
C ALA A 404 -0.14 14.29 -7.67
N ILE A 405 -0.89 14.73 -8.69
CA ILE A 405 -1.99 15.69 -8.57
C ILE A 405 -3.24 14.96 -8.11
N MET A 406 -3.81 15.33 -6.97
CA MET A 406 -5.08 14.77 -6.51
C MET A 406 -6.25 15.37 -7.31
N SER A 407 -7.10 14.50 -7.85
CA SER A 407 -8.34 14.84 -8.54
C SER A 407 -9.36 13.72 -8.34
N ILE A 408 -10.64 14.04 -8.52
CA ILE A 408 -11.74 13.09 -8.37
C ILE A 408 -12.38 12.85 -9.74
N PHE A 409 -12.54 11.57 -10.08
CA PHE A 409 -13.35 11.12 -11.21
C PHE A 409 -14.71 10.59 -10.72
N LEU A 410 -15.79 11.12 -11.25
CA LEU A 410 -17.16 10.73 -10.88
C LEU A 410 -17.86 9.87 -11.95
N GLY A 411 -17.33 9.80 -13.18
CA GLY A 411 -18.03 9.27 -14.33
C GLY A 411 -19.13 10.24 -14.84
N ASP A 412 -19.66 9.95 -16.04
CA ASP A 412 -20.54 10.87 -16.74
C ASP A 412 -21.84 11.15 -15.97
N GLN A 413 -22.47 10.10 -15.42
CA GLN A 413 -23.76 10.23 -14.74
C GLN A 413 -23.69 11.08 -13.47
N LEU A 414 -22.71 10.81 -12.58
CA LEU A 414 -22.59 11.57 -11.35
C LEU A 414 -22.03 12.98 -11.60
N THR A 415 -21.21 13.16 -12.63
CA THR A 415 -20.80 14.50 -13.08
C THR A 415 -22.02 15.32 -13.50
N GLU A 416 -22.93 14.74 -14.27
CA GLU A 416 -24.19 15.40 -14.65
C GLU A 416 -25.06 15.73 -13.45
N VAL A 417 -25.14 14.86 -12.44
CA VAL A 417 -25.86 15.10 -11.17
C VAL A 417 -25.27 16.32 -10.46
N VAL A 418 -23.94 16.38 -10.31
CA VAL A 418 -23.26 17.50 -9.66
C VAL A 418 -23.48 18.80 -10.41
N GLU A 419 -23.34 18.80 -11.74
CA GLU A 419 -23.59 19.97 -12.58
C GLU A 419 -25.04 20.46 -12.46
N LYS A 420 -26.02 19.56 -12.41
CA LYS A 420 -27.44 19.93 -12.21
C LYS A 420 -27.69 20.57 -10.86
N ILE A 421 -27.05 20.07 -9.80
CA ILE A 421 -27.13 20.66 -8.47
C ILE A 421 -26.56 22.09 -8.48
N ILE A 422 -25.38 22.27 -9.09
CA ILE A 422 -24.70 23.58 -9.19
C ILE A 422 -25.56 24.57 -9.98
N ASP A 423 -26.08 24.19 -11.14
CA ASP A 423 -26.89 25.03 -12.04
C ASP A 423 -28.32 25.27 -11.54
N GLY A 424 -28.78 24.55 -10.51
CA GLY A 424 -30.15 24.64 -9.98
C GLY A 424 -31.22 24.08 -10.93
N LYS A 425 -30.86 23.24 -11.88
CA LYS A 425 -31.79 22.60 -12.83
C LYS A 425 -32.28 21.28 -12.25
N ALA A 426 -33.48 21.26 -11.69
CA ALA A 426 -34.13 20.03 -11.24
C ALA A 426 -34.55 19.12 -12.40
N SER A 427 -34.40 17.81 -12.18
CA SER A 427 -34.96 16.66 -12.90
C SER A 427 -34.54 16.40 -14.35
N VAL A 428 -33.63 15.43 -14.51
CA VAL A 428 -33.69 14.41 -15.57
C VAL A 428 -33.37 13.06 -14.90
N HIS A 429 -34.25 12.08 -15.08
CA HIS A 429 -34.05 10.71 -14.62
C HIS A 429 -32.92 10.08 -15.47
N ALA A 430 -31.70 10.05 -14.96
CA ALA A 430 -30.65 9.21 -15.52
C ALA A 430 -30.95 7.78 -15.06
N THR A 431 -31.57 6.98 -15.93
CA THR A 431 -31.80 5.54 -15.71
C THR A 431 -30.60 4.75 -16.19
N ARG A 432 -30.27 3.69 -15.45
CA ARG A 432 -29.24 2.70 -15.89
C ARG A 432 -29.52 2.21 -17.31
N GLY A 433 -28.53 2.28 -18.18
CA GLY A 433 -28.62 1.74 -19.53
C GLY A 433 -28.70 0.20 -19.49
N VAL A 434 -29.42 -0.38 -20.44
CA VAL A 434 -29.41 -1.83 -20.70
C VAL A 434 -28.57 -2.08 -21.93
N LEU A 435 -27.51 -2.87 -21.78
CA LEU A 435 -26.66 -3.29 -22.89
C LEU A 435 -27.23 -4.57 -23.52
N ASP A 436 -27.56 -4.49 -24.80
CA ASP A 436 -27.95 -5.64 -25.63
C ASP A 436 -26.81 -5.93 -26.62
N LEU A 437 -26.15 -7.06 -26.43
CA LEU A 437 -25.00 -7.46 -27.28
C LEU A 437 -25.42 -8.02 -28.65
N GLY A 438 -26.72 -8.04 -28.94
CA GLY A 438 -27.27 -8.44 -30.24
C GLY A 438 -27.17 -9.94 -30.58
N ALA A 439 -26.93 -10.79 -29.59
CA ALA A 439 -26.93 -12.24 -29.74
C ALA A 439 -28.03 -12.86 -28.88
N ASP A 440 -28.91 -13.62 -29.49
CA ASP A 440 -30.10 -14.21 -28.83
C ASP A 440 -29.79 -15.07 -27.61
N THR A 441 -28.60 -15.64 -27.55
CA THR A 441 -28.14 -16.51 -26.45
C THR A 441 -27.51 -15.76 -25.28
N LEU A 442 -27.23 -14.47 -25.42
CA LEU A 442 -26.59 -13.66 -24.40
C LEU A 442 -27.63 -12.90 -23.57
N PRO A 443 -27.46 -12.83 -22.24
CA PRO A 443 -28.33 -12.02 -21.39
C PRO A 443 -28.13 -10.53 -21.67
N LYS A 444 -29.18 -9.74 -21.51
CA LYS A 444 -29.06 -8.29 -21.45
C LYS A 444 -28.39 -7.89 -20.14
N LEU A 445 -27.41 -6.99 -20.22
CA LEU A 445 -26.60 -6.53 -19.08
C LEU A 445 -27.10 -5.16 -18.65
N MET A 446 -27.22 -4.97 -17.33
CA MET A 446 -27.42 -3.64 -16.75
C MET A 446 -26.08 -2.91 -16.76
N GLN A 447 -26.05 -1.73 -17.34
CA GLN A 447 -24.86 -0.89 -17.33
C GLN A 447 -24.66 -0.30 -15.92
N ASP A 448 -23.40 -0.27 -15.45
CA ASP A 448 -23.07 0.42 -14.21
C ASP A 448 -23.24 1.94 -14.37
N ASN A 449 -23.49 2.63 -13.28
CA ASN A 449 -23.66 4.09 -13.27
C ASN A 449 -22.34 4.84 -13.50
N THR A 450 -21.20 4.17 -13.29
CA THR A 450 -19.87 4.76 -13.41
C THR A 450 -18.98 3.91 -14.30
N ASP A 451 -18.18 4.56 -15.13
CA ASP A 451 -17.06 3.94 -15.83
C ASP A 451 -15.78 4.12 -15.00
N ARG A 452 -14.66 3.52 -15.40
CA ARG A 452 -13.37 3.64 -14.74
C ARG A 452 -12.45 4.58 -15.51
N ASN A 453 -11.75 5.47 -14.78
CA ASN A 453 -10.65 6.25 -15.31
C ASN A 453 -9.35 5.79 -14.64
N ARG A 454 -8.56 4.98 -15.34
CA ARG A 454 -7.29 4.41 -14.81
C ARG A 454 -6.24 5.46 -14.49
N THR A 455 -6.37 6.69 -14.99
CA THR A 455 -5.42 7.79 -14.73
C THR A 455 -5.82 8.65 -13.53
N SER A 456 -7.03 8.49 -12.99
CA SER A 456 -7.50 9.26 -11.82
C SER A 456 -6.94 8.69 -10.52
N PRO A 457 -6.41 9.53 -9.63
CA PRO A 457 -5.93 9.09 -8.32
C PRO A 457 -7.07 8.73 -7.34
N PHE A 458 -8.27 9.29 -7.54
CA PHE A 458 -9.42 9.08 -6.68
C PHE A 458 -10.69 9.02 -7.51
N ALA A 459 -11.30 7.86 -7.62
CA ALA A 459 -12.44 7.61 -8.49
C ALA A 459 -13.59 6.94 -7.75
N ILE A 460 -14.84 7.38 -8.00
CA ILE A 460 -15.99 6.62 -7.51
C ILE A 460 -16.28 5.46 -8.46
N THR A 461 -16.45 4.25 -7.91
CA THR A 461 -16.78 3.03 -8.65
C THR A 461 -17.91 2.30 -7.92
N GLY A 462 -19.11 2.32 -8.52
CA GLY A 462 -20.30 1.75 -7.87
C GLY A 462 -20.68 2.51 -6.60
N ASN A 463 -20.36 1.95 -5.42
CA ASN A 463 -20.70 2.50 -4.12
C ASN A 463 -19.47 2.72 -3.22
N LYS A 464 -18.31 2.97 -3.81
CA LYS A 464 -17.04 3.18 -3.11
C LYS A 464 -16.14 4.13 -3.88
N PHE A 465 -15.18 4.71 -3.20
CA PHE A 465 -14.07 5.43 -3.81
C PHE A 465 -12.82 4.56 -3.87
N GLU A 466 -12.20 4.50 -5.01
CA GLU A 466 -10.93 3.83 -5.25
C GLU A 466 -9.80 4.87 -5.18
N PHE A 467 -8.98 4.80 -4.12
CA PHE A 467 -7.78 5.62 -3.99
C PHE A 467 -6.58 4.85 -4.55
N ARG A 468 -6.20 5.19 -5.79
CA ARG A 468 -5.23 4.47 -6.62
C ARG A 468 -3.78 4.86 -6.36
N ALA A 469 -3.55 5.94 -5.60
CA ALA A 469 -2.21 6.48 -5.36
C ALA A 469 -1.40 5.73 -4.29
N CYS A 470 -1.98 4.78 -3.55
CA CYS A 470 -1.28 3.99 -2.55
C CYS A 470 -0.30 3.01 -3.22
N GLY A 471 0.92 2.94 -2.70
CA GLY A 471 1.94 2.01 -3.17
C GLY A 471 1.79 0.60 -2.60
N SER A 472 2.26 -0.42 -3.33
CA SER A 472 2.09 -1.83 -2.96
C SER A 472 2.76 -2.23 -1.64
N GLU A 473 3.87 -1.59 -1.25
CA GLU A 473 4.56 -1.86 0.02
C GLU A 473 4.00 -1.07 1.20
N GLN A 474 3.12 -0.09 0.95
CA GLN A 474 2.62 0.81 1.98
C GLN A 474 1.64 0.13 2.94
N ASN A 475 1.69 0.56 4.20
CA ASN A 475 0.61 0.39 5.15
C ASN A 475 -0.40 1.52 4.92
N VAL A 476 -1.61 1.18 4.49
CA VAL A 476 -2.64 2.14 4.11
C VAL A 476 -3.38 2.78 5.31
N SER A 477 -2.96 2.51 6.54
CA SER A 477 -3.49 3.22 7.72
C SER A 477 -3.37 4.74 7.57
N ASP A 478 -2.21 5.23 7.06
CA ASP A 478 -1.99 6.68 6.90
C ASP A 478 -2.97 7.32 5.91
N SER A 479 -3.27 6.63 4.80
CA SER A 479 -4.22 7.10 3.79
C SER A 479 -5.65 7.12 4.32
N ASN A 480 -6.05 6.04 5.01
CA ASN A 480 -7.39 5.94 5.58
C ASN A 480 -7.60 6.91 6.75
N LEU A 481 -6.63 7.07 7.67
CA LEU A 481 -6.77 8.04 8.75
C LEU A 481 -6.93 9.49 8.25
N VAL A 482 -6.21 9.85 7.18
CA VAL A 482 -6.32 11.19 6.58
C VAL A 482 -7.68 11.38 5.92
N LEU A 483 -8.11 10.39 5.14
CA LEU A 483 -9.40 10.41 4.46
C LEU A 483 -10.55 10.48 5.47
N ASP A 484 -10.56 9.59 6.47
CA ASP A 484 -11.57 9.55 7.52
C ASP A 484 -11.65 10.88 8.31
N ALA A 485 -10.48 11.44 8.70
CA ALA A 485 -10.44 12.71 9.42
C ALA A 485 -10.96 13.87 8.57
N ALA A 486 -10.58 13.94 7.29
CA ALA A 486 -11.02 14.97 6.37
C ALA A 486 -12.53 14.90 6.11
N VAL A 487 -13.06 13.69 5.87
CA VAL A 487 -14.51 13.48 5.67
C VAL A 487 -15.29 13.77 6.96
N ALA A 488 -14.77 13.36 8.13
CA ALA A 488 -15.38 13.69 9.42
C ALA A 488 -15.48 15.21 9.62
N LYS A 489 -14.46 15.97 9.23
CA LYS A 489 -14.48 17.43 9.30
C LYS A 489 -15.55 18.05 8.38
N SER A 490 -15.67 17.55 7.15
CA SER A 490 -16.71 18.02 6.21
C SER A 490 -18.11 17.70 6.71
N LEU A 491 -18.35 16.48 7.21
CA LEU A 491 -19.63 16.08 7.80
C LEU A 491 -19.97 16.88 9.05
N LYS A 492 -18.97 17.22 9.88
CA LYS A 492 -19.14 18.12 11.01
C LYS A 492 -19.62 19.50 10.56
N SER A 493 -19.00 20.06 9.52
CA SER A 493 -19.38 21.36 8.98
C SER A 493 -20.84 21.38 8.48
N PHE A 494 -21.26 20.29 7.81
CA PHE A 494 -22.64 20.10 7.38
C PHE A 494 -23.60 20.03 8.58
N ALA A 495 -23.29 19.18 9.58
CA ALA A 495 -24.13 19.04 10.76
C ALA A 495 -24.24 20.35 11.54
N ASP A 496 -23.11 21.03 11.80
CA ASP A 496 -23.08 22.31 12.52
C ASP A 496 -23.92 23.41 11.83
N ALA A 497 -23.98 23.36 10.48
CA ALA A 497 -24.76 24.33 9.70
C ALA A 497 -26.27 24.06 9.71
N LEU A 498 -26.69 22.80 9.83
CA LEU A 498 -28.08 22.38 9.62
C LEU A 498 -28.76 21.82 10.86
N GLU A 499 -28.05 21.59 11.97
CA GLU A 499 -28.67 21.23 13.24
C GLU A 499 -29.62 22.35 13.72
N GLY A 500 -30.88 21.97 13.98
CA GLY A 500 -31.92 22.92 14.38
C GLY A 500 -32.76 23.51 13.24
N THR A 501 -32.46 23.15 11.97
CA THR A 501 -33.34 23.49 10.83
C THR A 501 -34.67 22.74 10.98
N PRO A 502 -35.83 23.41 10.78
CA PRO A 502 -37.13 22.75 10.79
C PRO A 502 -37.20 21.60 9.78
N GLU A 503 -37.92 20.54 10.14
CA GLU A 503 -38.00 19.31 9.32
C GLU A 503 -38.55 19.59 7.90
N ASP A 504 -39.50 20.51 7.77
CA ASP A 504 -40.09 20.94 6.50
C ASP A 504 -39.17 21.81 5.64
N GLU A 505 -38.12 22.41 6.21
CA GLU A 505 -37.13 23.24 5.50
C GLU A 505 -35.82 22.47 5.27
N PHE A 506 -35.62 21.33 5.92
CA PHE A 506 -34.34 20.64 5.94
C PHE A 506 -33.86 20.21 4.54
N GLN A 507 -34.75 19.67 3.70
CA GLN A 507 -34.35 19.16 2.37
C GLN A 507 -33.81 20.30 1.47
N ASP A 508 -34.51 21.44 1.46
CA ASP A 508 -34.10 22.61 0.67
C ASP A 508 -32.78 23.19 1.21
N ALA A 509 -32.66 23.31 2.53
CA ALA A 509 -31.45 23.82 3.18
C ALA A 509 -30.24 22.90 2.94
N ALA A 510 -30.41 21.59 3.01
CA ALA A 510 -29.37 20.62 2.73
C ALA A 510 -28.91 20.66 1.26
N LEU A 511 -29.86 20.77 0.32
CA LEU A 511 -29.53 20.89 -1.10
C LEU A 511 -28.80 22.20 -1.42
N GLU A 512 -29.20 23.30 -0.81
CA GLU A 512 -28.53 24.63 -0.99
C GLU A 512 -27.11 24.58 -0.38
N TYR A 513 -26.91 23.92 0.77
CA TYR A 513 -25.61 23.72 1.34
C TYR A 513 -24.72 22.90 0.38
N CYS A 514 -25.20 21.74 -0.12
CA CYS A 514 -24.48 20.93 -1.07
C CYS A 514 -24.13 21.70 -2.35
N LYS A 515 -25.07 22.46 -2.90
CA LYS A 515 -24.85 23.33 -4.06
C LYS A 515 -23.71 24.31 -3.84
N LYS A 516 -23.69 24.99 -2.70
CA LYS A 516 -22.62 25.92 -2.34
C LYS A 516 -21.28 25.22 -2.27
N VAL A 517 -21.18 24.10 -1.52
CA VAL A 517 -19.94 23.34 -1.34
C VAL A 517 -19.45 22.78 -2.68
N LEU A 518 -20.32 22.18 -3.49
CA LEU A 518 -19.95 21.65 -4.80
C LEU A 518 -19.47 22.76 -5.75
N THR A 519 -20.06 23.96 -5.69
CA THR A 519 -19.60 25.11 -6.48
C THR A 519 -18.19 25.54 -6.06
N ASP A 520 -17.91 25.61 -4.75
CA ASP A 520 -16.63 26.05 -4.21
C ASP A 520 -15.50 25.03 -4.49
N HIS A 521 -15.84 23.72 -4.56
CA HIS A 521 -14.88 22.61 -4.67
C HIS A 521 -14.88 21.87 -6.01
N GLN A 522 -15.60 22.35 -7.04
CA GLN A 522 -15.65 21.71 -8.36
C GLN A 522 -14.28 21.61 -9.05
N ARG A 523 -13.30 22.42 -8.65
CA ARG A 523 -11.95 22.43 -9.23
C ARG A 523 -11.23 21.09 -9.14
N ILE A 524 -11.58 20.24 -8.13
CA ILE A 524 -10.97 18.92 -7.92
C ILE A 524 -11.53 17.86 -8.87
N LEU A 525 -12.69 18.11 -9.49
CA LEU A 525 -13.35 17.18 -10.39
C LEU A 525 -12.67 17.19 -11.76
N PHE A 526 -12.22 16.03 -12.23
CA PHE A 526 -11.55 15.88 -13.51
C PHE A 526 -11.90 14.55 -14.18
N SER A 527 -12.40 14.63 -15.42
CA SER A 527 -12.84 13.47 -16.20
C SER A 527 -11.93 13.17 -17.42
N GLY A 528 -10.82 13.92 -17.56
CA GLY A 528 -9.89 13.76 -18.68
C GLY A 528 -8.77 12.76 -18.42
N ASP A 529 -7.81 12.72 -19.35
CA ASP A 529 -6.59 11.91 -19.25
C ASP A 529 -5.57 12.58 -18.30
N GLY A 530 -5.34 11.96 -17.14
CA GLY A 530 -4.38 12.44 -16.13
C GLY A 530 -2.92 12.31 -16.58
N TYR A 531 -2.62 11.58 -17.67
CA TYR A 531 -1.27 11.45 -18.22
C TYR A 531 -0.94 12.49 -19.30
N SER A 532 -1.93 13.27 -19.73
CA SER A 532 -1.70 14.29 -20.76
C SER A 532 -0.75 15.39 -20.27
N ASP A 533 0.06 15.95 -21.17
CA ASP A 533 0.96 17.08 -20.85
C ASP A 533 0.19 18.35 -20.48
N GLU A 534 -1.07 18.47 -20.88
CA GLU A 534 -1.98 19.57 -20.57
C GLU A 534 -2.50 19.53 -19.13
N TRP A 535 -2.63 18.33 -18.53
CA TRP A 535 -3.21 18.19 -17.20
C TRP A 535 -2.44 18.94 -16.10
N PRO A 536 -1.11 18.83 -15.96
CA PRO A 536 -0.37 19.62 -14.98
C PRO A 536 -0.56 21.13 -15.13
N ILE A 537 -0.68 21.62 -16.37
CA ILE A 537 -0.91 23.04 -16.67
C ILE A 537 -2.31 23.47 -16.25
N GLU A 538 -3.30 22.64 -16.52
CA GLU A 538 -4.68 22.88 -16.10
C GLU A 538 -4.84 22.80 -14.60
N ALA A 539 -4.21 21.83 -13.95
CA ALA A 539 -4.22 21.65 -12.51
C ALA A 539 -3.64 22.87 -11.77
N GLU A 540 -2.54 23.42 -12.27
CA GLU A 540 -1.94 24.65 -11.74
C GLU A 540 -2.93 25.84 -11.84
N LYS A 541 -3.60 26.01 -12.98
CA LYS A 541 -4.65 27.06 -13.13
C LYS A 541 -5.81 26.89 -12.16
N ARG A 542 -6.17 25.65 -11.83
CA ARG A 542 -7.20 25.32 -10.84
C ARG A 542 -6.70 25.47 -9.39
N GLY A 543 -5.40 25.72 -9.18
CA GLY A 543 -4.78 25.80 -7.85
C GLY A 543 -4.66 24.43 -7.18
N LEU A 544 -4.49 23.35 -7.95
CA LEU A 544 -4.21 22.01 -7.45
C LEU A 544 -2.71 21.82 -7.34
N ALA A 545 -2.26 21.19 -6.23
CA ALA A 545 -0.87 20.95 -5.96
C ALA A 545 -0.32 19.77 -6.79
N ASN A 546 0.96 19.87 -7.21
CA ASN A 546 1.68 18.81 -7.90
C ASN A 546 2.99 18.50 -7.18
N ASN A 547 2.87 17.87 -6.01
CA ASN A 547 4.02 17.49 -5.17
C ASN A 547 4.59 16.14 -5.67
N LYS A 548 5.48 16.20 -6.65
CA LYS A 548 5.97 15.01 -7.37
C LYS A 548 6.78 14.07 -6.50
N THR A 549 7.60 14.61 -5.59
CA THR A 549 8.48 13.81 -4.74
C THR A 549 7.97 13.72 -3.30
N THR A 550 8.45 12.73 -2.58
CA THR A 550 8.20 12.59 -1.13
C THR A 550 8.72 13.80 -0.37
N ALA A 551 9.87 14.34 -0.76
CA ALA A 551 10.44 15.55 -0.14
C ALA A 551 9.51 16.76 -0.28
N ASP A 552 8.86 16.92 -1.45
CA ASP A 552 7.90 18.00 -1.70
C ASP A 552 6.58 17.80 -0.96
N ALA A 553 6.13 16.55 -0.82
CA ALA A 553 4.81 16.22 -0.28
C ALA A 553 4.76 16.21 1.26
N LEU A 554 5.79 15.69 1.94
CA LEU A 554 5.77 15.47 3.39
C LEU A 554 5.51 16.71 4.23
N PRO A 555 5.98 17.94 3.89
CA PRO A 555 5.69 19.14 4.68
C PRO A 555 4.18 19.41 4.88
N ALA A 556 3.31 18.95 3.97
CA ALA A 556 1.86 19.07 4.12
C ALA A 556 1.34 18.38 5.39
N PHE A 557 2.02 17.36 5.89
CA PHE A 557 1.63 16.59 7.07
C PHE A 557 1.71 17.39 8.38
N VAL A 558 2.57 18.39 8.42
CA VAL A 558 2.80 19.28 9.57
C VAL A 558 2.40 20.72 9.29
N SER A 559 1.67 20.98 8.20
CA SER A 559 1.10 22.30 7.92
C SER A 559 0.09 22.69 9.01
N ASP A 560 -0.09 23.99 9.25
CA ASP A 560 -1.08 24.49 10.22
C ASP A 560 -2.49 23.94 9.93
N LYS A 561 -2.84 23.79 8.65
CA LYS A 561 -4.12 23.22 8.21
C LYS A 561 -4.27 21.74 8.60
N ALA A 562 -3.22 20.95 8.42
CA ALA A 562 -3.22 19.53 8.80
C ALA A 562 -3.26 19.35 10.33
N ILE A 563 -2.47 20.13 11.07
CA ILE A 563 -2.47 20.09 12.53
C ILE A 563 -3.87 20.47 13.07
N ALA A 564 -4.49 21.54 12.53
CA ALA A 564 -5.85 21.93 12.93
C ALA A 564 -6.87 20.81 12.65
N LEU A 565 -6.79 20.13 11.49
CA LEU A 565 -7.64 18.98 11.18
C LEU A 565 -7.50 17.88 12.23
N PHE A 566 -6.27 17.47 12.52
CA PHE A 566 -5.98 16.36 13.42
C PHE A 566 -6.40 16.66 14.86
N GLU A 567 -6.12 17.86 15.36
CA GLU A 567 -6.50 18.28 16.71
C GLU A 567 -8.03 18.43 16.85
N GLU A 568 -8.71 19.02 15.86
CA GLU A 568 -10.17 19.20 15.88
C GLU A 568 -10.93 17.88 15.83
N THR A 569 -10.43 16.91 15.05
CA THR A 569 -11.01 15.57 14.96
C THR A 569 -10.56 14.65 16.10
N GLY A 570 -9.49 15.01 16.83
CA GLY A 570 -8.90 14.21 17.91
C GLY A 570 -8.09 13.03 17.40
N VAL A 571 -7.64 13.05 16.15
CA VAL A 571 -6.92 11.94 15.51
C VAL A 571 -5.45 11.93 15.90
N LEU A 572 -4.77 13.07 15.80
CA LEU A 572 -3.37 13.24 16.21
C LEU A 572 -3.20 14.55 16.99
N THR A 573 -2.36 14.52 18.00
CA THR A 573 -1.80 15.74 18.58
C THR A 573 -0.74 16.32 17.64
N LYS A 574 -0.40 17.60 17.83
CA LYS A 574 0.71 18.23 17.09
C LYS A 574 2.02 17.45 17.23
N ALA A 575 2.33 16.94 18.43
CA ALA A 575 3.54 16.16 18.69
C ALA A 575 3.53 14.82 17.93
N GLU A 576 2.39 14.14 17.90
CA GLU A 576 2.22 12.88 17.16
C GLU A 576 2.32 13.09 15.62
N ALA A 577 1.78 14.19 15.11
CA ALA A 577 1.89 14.54 13.69
C ALA A 577 3.35 14.87 13.31
N GLN A 578 4.05 15.68 14.13
CA GLN A 578 5.48 15.98 13.95
C GLN A 578 6.32 14.71 13.97
N CYS A 579 6.09 13.82 14.94
CA CYS A 579 6.78 12.53 15.05
C CYS A 579 6.65 11.70 13.76
N ARG A 580 5.47 11.63 13.15
CA ARG A 580 5.24 10.89 11.91
C ARG A 580 5.95 11.51 10.72
N TYR A 581 5.91 12.82 10.62
CA TYR A 581 6.67 13.55 9.62
C TYR A 581 8.17 13.25 9.73
N ASP A 582 8.75 13.37 10.92
CA ASP A 582 10.17 13.14 11.16
C ASP A 582 10.56 11.68 10.85
N CYS A 583 9.73 10.69 11.24
CA CYS A 583 9.96 9.29 10.93
C CYS A 583 9.91 9.00 9.42
N LYS A 584 8.92 9.57 8.71
CA LYS A 584 8.81 9.41 7.24
C LYS A 584 9.99 10.04 6.52
N LEU A 585 10.38 11.22 6.94
CA LEU A 585 11.50 11.97 6.37
C LEU A 585 12.84 11.24 6.59
N GLU A 586 13.07 10.76 7.82
CA GLU A 586 14.25 9.96 8.15
C GLU A 586 14.29 8.66 7.31
N LYS A 587 13.16 7.97 7.17
CA LYS A 587 13.07 6.77 6.31
C LYS A 587 13.43 7.09 4.87
N TYR A 588 12.88 8.17 4.30
CA TYR A 588 13.18 8.61 2.94
C TYR A 588 14.69 8.88 2.76
N ASN A 589 15.28 9.69 3.63
CA ASN A 589 16.69 10.05 3.59
C ASN A 589 17.61 8.82 3.67
N LYS A 590 17.29 7.87 4.57
CA LYS A 590 18.04 6.63 4.72
C LYS A 590 17.92 5.71 3.51
N LEU A 591 16.74 5.57 2.91
CA LEU A 591 16.56 4.77 1.70
C LEU A 591 17.33 5.35 0.52
N MET A 592 17.24 6.66 0.28
CA MET A 592 18.00 7.33 -0.78
C MET A 592 19.51 7.18 -0.59
N ASN A 593 19.99 7.32 0.65
CA ASN A 593 21.40 7.08 0.99
C ASN A 593 21.83 5.63 0.67
N ILE A 594 21.00 4.64 1.03
CA ILE A 594 21.29 3.21 0.76
C ILE A 594 21.34 2.95 -0.75
N GLU A 595 20.39 3.50 -1.52
CA GLU A 595 20.35 3.35 -2.97
C GLU A 595 21.57 3.98 -3.64
N ALA A 596 21.87 5.25 -3.34
CA ALA A 596 23.03 5.96 -3.91
C ALA A 596 24.35 5.24 -3.58
N THR A 597 24.53 4.84 -2.32
CA THR A 597 25.73 4.09 -1.88
C THR A 597 25.84 2.74 -2.59
N THR A 598 24.75 2.00 -2.73
CA THR A 598 24.70 0.70 -3.42
C THR A 598 25.06 0.89 -4.89
N MET A 599 24.46 1.89 -5.54
CA MET A 599 24.65 2.20 -6.95
C MET A 599 26.11 2.51 -7.27
N VAL A 600 26.72 3.41 -6.50
CA VAL A 600 28.15 3.75 -6.64
C VAL A 600 29.04 2.51 -6.43
N ARG A 601 28.74 1.70 -5.42
CA ARG A 601 29.50 0.48 -5.10
C ARG A 601 29.43 -0.54 -6.23
N GLU A 602 28.24 -0.82 -6.74
CA GLU A 602 28.06 -1.78 -7.85
C GLU A 602 28.68 -1.24 -9.15
N ALA A 603 28.51 0.03 -9.48
CA ALA A 603 29.17 0.63 -10.65
C ALA A 603 30.70 0.49 -10.60
N ARG A 604 31.32 0.75 -9.44
CA ARG A 604 32.78 0.67 -9.25
C ARG A 604 33.33 -0.76 -9.23
N ARG A 605 32.61 -1.69 -8.62
CA ARG A 605 33.16 -3.02 -8.29
C ARG A 605 32.64 -4.13 -9.16
N THR A 606 31.49 -3.94 -9.80
CA THR A 606 30.80 -4.97 -10.58
C THR A 606 30.78 -4.60 -12.06
N TYR A 607 30.19 -3.48 -12.44
CA TYR A 607 29.96 -3.15 -13.86
C TYR A 607 31.21 -2.63 -14.56
N ARG A 608 31.84 -1.55 -14.05
CA ARG A 608 33.01 -0.97 -14.69
C ARG A 608 34.17 -1.96 -14.91
N PRO A 609 34.57 -2.84 -13.96
CA PRO A 609 35.61 -3.82 -14.17
C PRO A 609 35.30 -4.82 -15.29
N VAL A 610 34.06 -5.25 -15.40
CA VAL A 610 33.61 -6.19 -16.45
C VAL A 610 33.63 -5.54 -17.82
N ILE A 611 33.13 -4.30 -17.95
CA ILE A 611 33.17 -3.54 -19.18
C ILE A 611 34.63 -3.32 -19.63
N THR A 612 35.53 -2.99 -18.69
CA THR A 612 36.97 -2.87 -18.97
C THR A 612 37.61 -4.17 -19.43
N ALA A 613 37.23 -5.30 -18.83
CA ALA A 613 37.73 -6.62 -19.25
C ALA A 613 37.27 -6.97 -20.66
N TYR A 614 36.01 -6.69 -20.99
CA TYR A 614 35.48 -6.89 -22.35
C TYR A 614 36.14 -5.95 -23.36
N ALA A 615 36.33 -4.67 -23.04
CA ALA A 615 37.07 -3.73 -23.89
C ALA A 615 38.50 -4.22 -24.17
N THR A 616 39.19 -4.78 -23.16
CA THR A 616 40.51 -5.41 -23.33
C THR A 616 40.47 -6.58 -24.27
N LYS A 617 39.43 -7.44 -24.24
CA LYS A 617 39.26 -8.56 -25.18
C LYS A 617 39.07 -8.05 -26.62
N VAL A 618 38.20 -7.02 -26.81
CA VAL A 618 37.96 -6.41 -28.12
C VAL A 618 39.28 -5.80 -28.68
N ALA A 619 40.01 -5.06 -27.85
CA ALA A 619 41.30 -4.47 -28.24
C ALA A 619 42.33 -5.53 -28.72
N LYS A 620 42.46 -6.65 -28.00
CA LYS A 620 43.32 -7.79 -28.42
C LYS A 620 42.81 -8.45 -29.70
N GLY A 621 41.50 -8.59 -29.86
CA GLY A 621 40.85 -9.06 -31.09
C GLY A 621 41.17 -8.14 -32.28
N LEU A 622 41.10 -6.85 -32.10
CA LEU A 622 41.42 -5.84 -33.13
C LEU A 622 42.88 -5.94 -33.56
N GLU A 623 43.85 -6.12 -32.65
CA GLU A 623 45.26 -6.33 -32.99
C GLU A 623 45.44 -7.59 -33.85
N THR A 624 44.77 -8.68 -33.52
CA THR A 624 44.81 -9.95 -34.26
C THR A 624 44.19 -9.80 -35.66
N ILE A 625 43.06 -9.13 -35.78
CA ILE A 625 42.38 -8.84 -37.06
C ILE A 625 43.26 -7.97 -37.94
N ARG A 626 43.93 -6.98 -37.37
CA ARG A 626 44.89 -6.11 -38.07
C ARG A 626 46.05 -6.90 -38.61
N ALA A 627 46.62 -7.80 -37.81
CA ALA A 627 47.72 -8.69 -38.24
C ALA A 627 47.31 -9.61 -39.38
N ALA A 628 46.06 -10.01 -39.45
CA ALA A 628 45.47 -10.84 -40.51
C ALA A 628 45.09 -10.06 -41.80
N GLY A 629 45.16 -8.74 -41.79
CA GLY A 629 44.83 -7.91 -42.94
C GLY A 629 43.35 -7.80 -43.30
N ALA A 630 42.44 -8.09 -42.37
CA ALA A 630 40.99 -8.08 -42.57
C ALA A 630 40.39 -6.66 -42.30
N GLU A 631 40.61 -5.74 -43.25
CA GLU A 631 40.24 -4.31 -43.09
C GLU A 631 38.78 -4.03 -42.73
N ALA A 632 37.83 -4.73 -43.37
CA ALA A 632 36.39 -4.53 -43.12
C ALA A 632 36.02 -4.89 -41.65
N ALA A 633 36.58 -5.91 -41.09
CA ALA A 633 36.35 -6.31 -39.68
C ALA A 633 37.01 -5.33 -38.68
N MET A 634 38.19 -4.75 -39.06
CA MET A 634 38.86 -3.78 -38.20
C MET A 634 37.99 -2.55 -37.87
N GLN A 635 37.28 -2.00 -38.83
CA GLN A 635 36.44 -0.82 -38.60
C GLN A 635 35.30 -1.13 -37.62
N CYS A 636 34.69 -2.31 -37.72
CA CYS A 636 33.63 -2.73 -36.83
C CYS A 636 34.13 -2.85 -35.39
N GLU A 637 35.21 -3.57 -35.18
CA GLU A 637 35.80 -3.76 -33.84
C GLU A 637 36.37 -2.48 -33.24
N GLN A 638 36.91 -1.57 -34.08
CA GLN A 638 37.35 -0.25 -33.61
C GLN A 638 36.17 0.56 -33.11
N ASN A 639 35.03 0.54 -33.82
CA ASN A 639 33.82 1.25 -33.39
C ASN A 639 33.29 0.69 -32.07
N THR A 640 33.29 -0.62 -31.90
CA THR A 640 32.89 -1.28 -30.63
C THR A 640 33.82 -0.88 -29.50
N LEU A 641 35.16 -0.91 -29.72
CA LEU A 641 36.13 -0.49 -28.72
C LEU A 641 35.94 0.98 -28.31
N ASN A 642 35.68 1.86 -29.29
CA ASN A 642 35.47 3.29 -29.01
C ASN A 642 34.21 3.48 -28.16
N LYS A 643 33.11 2.77 -28.44
CA LYS A 643 31.87 2.83 -27.64
C LYS A 643 32.14 2.38 -26.20
N LEU A 644 32.85 1.26 -26.01
CA LEU A 644 33.21 0.74 -24.68
C LEU A 644 34.08 1.74 -23.89
N CYS A 645 35.11 2.33 -24.53
CA CYS A 645 35.99 3.32 -23.89
C CYS A 645 35.20 4.59 -23.48
N ASN A 646 34.31 5.07 -24.35
CA ASN A 646 33.44 6.19 -24.05
C ASN A 646 32.50 5.89 -22.89
N GLY A 647 31.90 4.70 -22.86
CA GLY A 647 31.03 4.23 -21.79
C GLY A 647 31.76 4.14 -20.44
N ILE A 648 33.00 3.59 -20.40
CA ILE A 648 33.84 3.56 -19.20
C ILE A 648 34.09 4.98 -18.67
N THR A 649 34.36 5.94 -19.56
CA THR A 649 34.56 7.34 -19.19
C THR A 649 33.26 7.95 -18.63
N ALA A 650 32.13 7.77 -19.32
CA ALA A 650 30.84 8.28 -18.88
C ALA A 650 30.45 7.73 -17.49
N ILE A 651 30.59 6.42 -17.28
CA ILE A 651 30.35 5.78 -15.98
C ILE A 651 31.23 6.39 -14.89
N ASN A 652 32.52 6.58 -15.15
CA ASN A 652 33.43 7.15 -14.16
C ASN A 652 33.12 8.61 -13.82
N ASP A 653 32.69 9.39 -14.79
CA ASP A 653 32.32 10.79 -14.57
C ASP A 653 30.98 10.91 -13.87
N SER A 654 29.98 10.05 -14.19
CA SER A 654 28.71 9.96 -13.46
C SER A 654 28.91 9.52 -12.01
N ILE A 655 29.82 8.56 -11.75
CA ILE A 655 30.18 8.16 -10.37
C ILE A 655 30.72 9.37 -9.58
N LYS A 656 31.62 10.18 -10.18
CA LYS A 656 32.15 11.36 -9.50
C LYS A 656 31.08 12.42 -9.24
N ALA A 657 30.18 12.64 -10.22
CA ALA A 657 29.08 13.57 -10.07
C ALA A 657 28.15 13.15 -8.93
N LEU A 658 27.76 11.85 -8.91
CA LEU A 658 26.92 11.31 -7.84
C LEU A 658 27.63 11.40 -6.47
N ASP A 659 28.91 11.07 -6.36
CA ASP A 659 29.66 11.21 -5.10
C ASP A 659 29.60 12.64 -4.54
N VAL A 660 29.73 13.66 -5.40
CA VAL A 660 29.71 15.08 -4.97
C VAL A 660 28.34 15.45 -4.38
N VAL A 661 27.26 15.17 -5.07
CA VAL A 661 25.92 15.53 -4.58
C VAL A 661 25.47 14.65 -3.41
N HIS A 662 25.92 13.40 -3.36
CA HIS A 662 25.65 12.48 -2.25
C HIS A 662 26.35 12.96 -0.96
N GLN A 663 27.64 13.34 -1.03
CA GLN A 663 28.36 13.94 0.10
C GLN A 663 27.72 15.25 0.58
N LYS A 664 27.17 16.06 -0.35
CA LYS A 664 26.39 17.25 0.00
C LYS A 664 25.16 16.88 0.82
N ALA A 665 24.41 15.84 0.38
CA ALA A 665 23.24 15.36 1.11
C ALA A 665 23.59 14.80 2.49
N GLU A 666 24.69 14.03 2.61
CA GLU A 666 25.15 13.47 3.90
C GLU A 666 25.56 14.53 4.93
N ALA A 667 25.92 15.74 4.48
CA ALA A 667 26.29 16.86 5.36
C ALA A 667 25.06 17.63 5.90
N LEU A 668 23.87 17.30 5.47
CA LEU A 668 22.60 17.92 5.86
C LEU A 668 21.76 16.95 6.67
N ASP A 669 20.67 17.45 7.25
CA ASP A 669 19.67 16.64 7.94
C ASP A 669 18.23 17.05 7.59
N GLY A 670 17.27 16.28 8.05
CA GLY A 670 15.85 16.59 7.95
C GLY A 670 15.39 16.91 6.53
N GLN A 671 14.61 17.97 6.40
CA GLN A 671 13.99 18.39 5.13
C GLN A 671 15.02 18.87 4.09
N GLU A 672 16.07 19.57 4.53
CA GLU A 672 17.10 20.05 3.61
C GLU A 672 17.85 18.89 2.95
N GLN A 673 18.14 17.84 3.73
CA GLN A 673 18.71 16.59 3.23
C GLN A 673 17.79 15.91 2.21
N ALA A 674 16.50 15.79 2.52
CA ALA A 674 15.52 15.19 1.61
C ALA A 674 15.41 15.94 0.28
N ASN A 675 15.43 17.27 0.32
CA ASN A 675 15.39 18.10 -0.88
C ASN A 675 16.62 17.85 -1.78
N VAL A 676 17.83 17.75 -1.20
CA VAL A 676 19.03 17.42 -1.97
C VAL A 676 18.96 16.00 -2.54
N TYR A 677 18.45 15.03 -1.77
CA TYR A 677 18.24 13.68 -2.31
C TYR A 677 17.27 13.71 -3.49
N ALA A 678 16.11 14.32 -3.36
CA ALA A 678 15.08 14.34 -4.40
C ALA A 678 15.52 15.07 -5.68
N HIS A 679 16.17 16.24 -5.53
CA HIS A 679 16.38 17.15 -6.65
C HIS A 679 17.81 17.16 -7.23
N GLU A 680 18.77 16.56 -6.52
CA GLU A 680 20.16 16.50 -6.98
C GLU A 680 20.70 15.06 -7.05
N VAL A 681 20.47 14.25 -6.02
CA VAL A 681 21.02 12.89 -5.95
C VAL A 681 20.27 11.94 -6.90
N VAL A 682 18.95 11.94 -6.90
CA VAL A 682 18.14 11.08 -7.79
C VAL A 682 18.47 11.35 -9.27
N PRO A 683 18.50 12.60 -9.78
CA PRO A 683 18.92 12.86 -11.15
C PRO A 683 20.36 12.39 -11.47
N ALA A 684 21.29 12.47 -10.51
CA ALA A 684 22.64 11.96 -10.69
C ALA A 684 22.69 10.42 -10.70
N MET A 685 21.82 9.75 -9.95
CA MET A 685 21.62 8.30 -10.00
C MET A 685 21.10 7.88 -11.37
N ASP A 686 20.11 8.59 -11.91
CA ASP A 686 19.53 8.31 -13.23
C ASP A 686 20.59 8.45 -14.34
N ALA A 687 21.46 9.47 -14.25
CA ALA A 687 22.57 9.65 -15.18
C ALA A 687 23.59 8.49 -15.10
N LEU A 688 23.91 8.00 -13.90
CA LEU A 688 24.80 6.86 -13.73
C LEU A 688 24.14 5.57 -14.26
N ARG A 689 22.84 5.38 -13.99
CA ARG A 689 22.06 4.26 -14.53
C ARG A 689 22.12 4.25 -16.06
N ALA A 690 21.78 5.34 -16.70
CA ALA A 690 21.79 5.44 -18.17
C ALA A 690 23.17 5.11 -18.77
N ALA A 691 24.26 5.53 -18.11
CA ALA A 691 25.62 5.24 -18.57
C ALA A 691 25.98 3.74 -18.47
N VAL A 692 25.50 3.03 -17.45
CA VAL A 692 25.74 1.59 -17.27
C VAL A 692 24.83 0.78 -18.18
N ASP A 693 23.54 1.12 -18.24
CA ASP A 693 22.52 0.39 -19.04
C ASP A 693 22.89 0.42 -20.55
N ALA A 694 23.42 1.53 -21.04
CA ALA A 694 23.92 1.62 -22.41
C ALA A 694 25.08 0.61 -22.71
N MET A 695 25.81 0.16 -21.70
CA MET A 695 26.87 -0.84 -21.87
C MET A 695 26.33 -2.29 -21.84
N GLU A 696 25.20 -2.53 -21.24
CA GLU A 696 24.53 -3.85 -21.22
C GLU A 696 24.25 -4.34 -22.63
N GLU A 697 23.86 -3.45 -23.53
CA GLU A 697 23.57 -3.78 -24.92
C GLU A 697 24.80 -4.06 -25.78
N ILE A 698 26.00 -3.65 -25.34
CA ILE A 698 27.23 -3.75 -26.12
C ILE A 698 28.13 -4.87 -25.60
N VAL A 699 28.17 -5.07 -24.29
CA VAL A 699 29.01 -6.09 -23.65
C VAL A 699 28.41 -7.47 -23.92
N ALA A 700 29.29 -8.42 -24.32
CA ALA A 700 28.82 -9.79 -24.59
C ALA A 700 28.15 -10.42 -23.35
N ALA A 701 27.06 -11.13 -23.57
CA ALA A 701 26.21 -11.71 -22.53
C ALA A 701 26.99 -12.58 -21.50
N ASP A 702 28.04 -13.31 -21.96
CA ASP A 702 28.89 -14.11 -21.07
C ASP A 702 29.77 -13.27 -20.12
N TYR A 703 29.94 -11.98 -20.41
CA TYR A 703 30.69 -11.04 -19.59
C TYR A 703 29.78 -10.26 -18.64
N TRP A 704 28.49 -10.10 -18.99
CA TRP A 704 27.57 -9.29 -18.16
C TRP A 704 27.37 -9.95 -16.79
N PRO A 705 27.59 -9.21 -15.68
CA PRO A 705 27.84 -9.83 -14.37
C PRO A 705 26.56 -10.22 -13.63
N VAL A 706 25.38 -9.76 -14.05
CA VAL A 706 24.11 -9.94 -13.37
C VAL A 706 23.02 -10.39 -14.35
N PRO A 707 21.93 -11.02 -13.88
CA PRO A 707 20.76 -11.28 -14.72
C PRO A 707 20.17 -9.99 -15.29
N THR A 708 19.87 -9.98 -16.58
CA THR A 708 19.20 -8.90 -17.30
C THR A 708 17.68 -8.95 -17.04
N TYR A 709 16.94 -7.94 -17.50
CA TYR A 709 15.48 -7.97 -17.45
C TYR A 709 14.89 -9.13 -18.25
N ASP A 710 15.50 -9.49 -19.40
CA ASP A 710 15.12 -10.69 -20.16
C ASP A 710 15.26 -11.97 -19.33
N ASP A 711 16.29 -12.06 -18.49
CA ASP A 711 16.53 -13.24 -17.63
C ASP A 711 15.59 -13.29 -16.40
N ILE A 712 15.11 -12.13 -15.93
CA ILE A 712 14.28 -12.04 -14.71
C ILE A 712 12.80 -12.19 -15.03
N LEU A 713 12.31 -11.46 -16.06
CA LEU A 713 10.89 -11.24 -16.28
C LEU A 713 10.20 -12.36 -17.08
N PHE A 714 10.95 -13.21 -17.79
CA PHE A 714 10.35 -14.17 -18.72
C PHE A 714 10.53 -15.65 -18.34
N TYR A 715 11.19 -15.95 -17.25
CA TYR A 715 11.52 -17.34 -16.83
C TYR A 715 10.81 -17.83 -15.55
N VAL A 716 9.71 -17.18 -15.12
CA VAL A 716 8.91 -17.61 -13.94
C VAL A 716 7.87 -18.65 -14.32
#